data_c4853011bba285164d4249d4309e2714
#
_entry.id   c4853011bba285164d4249d4309e2714
#
_cell.length_a   1.000
_cell.length_b   1.000
_cell.length_c   1.000
_cell.angle_alpha   90.00
_cell.angle_beta   90.00
_cell.angle_gamma   90.00
#
_symmetry.space_group_name_H-M   'P 1'
#
loop_
_entity.id
_entity.type
_entity.pdbx_description
1 polymer ?
#
loop_
_entity_poly.entity_id
_entity_poly.type
_entity_poly.pdbx_seq_one_letter_code
_entity_poly.pdbx_strand_id
1 'polypeptide(L)'
;MIENSMFYMNFEASSDSQKRCVEAIRRIESDDMNPIYLLKKPIIDKKADYDYQDAFVILMPKHKMIFINFGDEGELFEEFQDDFIDDIGYIAKKYDFINIVGRPRQWRTEFVSEIQYSSEDFSFEAILKENEITDDELIRRGDILISLATGSINEAERLGLGVPDNILDQIKRKIILFDGEQTKFIFDEPKKKRITIQGLAGTGKTELLLHKIKELYTDEDESKIVFTCHNVILADSLRKRVPDFFNFMKVEEQIQWEKRLWVMRSWGSYGNPDSGVYSYICNHYHIPFSRFSYNRSFDTICREALLRLNQIEDFQSCFDYILIDESQDFSEGFFALCEKVAKKCVYVAGDIFQDIFENKSLTVVNPDFLLNKCYRTDPRTLMGAHAIGMGLFEEKLRWLKDDEWEACGYDVKREGKNIELHRKPLKRFEDIDMSESDGITIIPSGEGEYLSTVLGTIDKIKACNPTVLPDDIGIIFMENVDANFKLAANLQFMIKEKYNWTVNIGYETKEKKKGTLFVSNRNNVKGLEFPFVICIMQNVLTDDFSIRNSIYMMLTRSFLTSYLILPSGVKNIEKLKPGIEFVNRKGFLEVEEPSDKEKVKLANAIIKRTNLHKSLFDMTEEIMDEIGVTKRENRKIIHEMTRAMFNKEVDRDKLEEFIQTNCSMMEQ
;
A
#
# COMPACT_ATOMS: atom_id res chain seq x y z
N MET A 1 17.30 -18.62 1.42
CA MET A 1 17.86 -17.47 0.67
C MET A 1 16.68 -16.55 0.39
N ILE A 2 16.73 -15.34 0.89
CA ILE A 2 15.73 -14.31 0.58
C ILE A 2 15.94 -14.01 -0.90
N GLU A 3 14.95 -14.30 -1.76
CA GLU A 3 15.00 -13.91 -3.17
C GLU A 3 15.17 -12.38 -3.22
N ASN A 4 16.11 -11.91 -4.06
CA ASN A 4 16.34 -10.48 -4.22
C ASN A 4 15.05 -9.82 -4.75
N SER A 5 14.34 -9.09 -3.91
CA SER A 5 13.07 -8.44 -4.23
C SER A 5 13.16 -7.41 -5.37
N MET A 6 14.38 -7.03 -5.78
CA MET A 6 14.64 -6.09 -6.86
C MET A 6 14.82 -6.76 -8.21
N PHE A 7 14.88 -8.09 -8.27
CA PHE A 7 15.13 -8.84 -9.49
C PHE A 7 13.85 -9.37 -10.13
N TYR A 8 13.66 -9.11 -11.40
CA TYR A 8 12.58 -9.66 -12.22
C TYR A 8 13.09 -10.29 -13.51
N MET A 9 12.50 -11.40 -13.90
CA MET A 9 12.80 -12.11 -15.15
C MET A 9 11.50 -12.65 -15.75
N ASN A 10 11.24 -12.37 -17.04
CA ASN A 10 10.01 -12.78 -17.73
C ASN A 10 10.16 -14.05 -18.58
N PHE A 11 11.25 -14.80 -18.40
CA PHE A 11 11.52 -16.04 -19.14
C PHE A 11 12.20 -17.09 -18.26
N GLU A 12 12.24 -18.33 -18.73
CA GLU A 12 13.06 -19.39 -18.12
C GLU A 12 14.37 -19.52 -18.88
N ALA A 13 15.50 -19.58 -18.14
CA ALA A 13 16.82 -19.76 -18.75
C ALA A 13 16.91 -21.17 -19.37
N SER A 14 17.09 -21.24 -20.69
CA SER A 14 17.06 -22.47 -21.48
C SER A 14 18.43 -23.20 -21.51
N SER A 15 19.54 -22.46 -21.61
CA SER A 15 20.90 -23.02 -21.68
C SER A 15 21.65 -22.89 -20.35
N ASP A 16 22.70 -23.72 -20.18
CA ASP A 16 23.56 -23.65 -18.99
C ASP A 16 24.36 -22.32 -18.95
N SER A 17 24.66 -21.72 -20.08
CA SER A 17 25.29 -20.41 -20.18
C SER A 17 24.34 -19.31 -19.67
N GLN A 18 23.08 -19.32 -20.12
CA GLN A 18 22.04 -18.39 -19.58
C GLN A 18 21.86 -18.56 -18.08
N LYS A 19 21.76 -19.78 -17.56
CA LYS A 19 21.62 -20.07 -16.13
C LYS A 19 22.78 -19.50 -15.31
N ARG A 20 24.02 -19.71 -15.74
CA ARG A 20 25.23 -19.18 -15.08
C ARG A 20 25.24 -17.64 -15.08
N CYS A 21 24.88 -17.03 -16.20
CA CYS A 21 24.80 -15.58 -16.31
C CYS A 21 23.74 -15.02 -15.35
N VAL A 22 22.53 -15.58 -15.35
CA VAL A 22 21.43 -15.18 -14.44
C VAL A 22 21.83 -15.35 -12.99
N GLU A 23 22.50 -16.45 -12.62
CA GLU A 23 23.00 -16.65 -11.26
C GLU A 23 24.09 -15.64 -10.87
N ALA A 24 24.98 -15.27 -11.79
CA ALA A 24 25.99 -14.24 -11.55
C ALA A 24 25.34 -12.87 -11.30
N ILE A 25 24.31 -12.51 -12.08
CA ILE A 25 23.55 -11.26 -11.90
C ILE A 25 22.79 -11.28 -10.56
N ARG A 26 22.18 -12.39 -10.18
CA ARG A 26 21.45 -12.51 -8.89
C ARG A 26 22.34 -12.42 -7.65
N ARG A 27 23.62 -12.80 -7.76
CA ARG A 27 24.57 -12.79 -6.64
C ARG A 27 25.08 -11.39 -6.29
N ILE A 28 24.91 -10.43 -7.17
CA ILE A 28 25.28 -9.05 -6.84
C ILE A 28 24.28 -8.53 -5.82
N GLU A 29 24.72 -8.49 -4.57
CA GLU A 29 24.13 -7.66 -3.53
C GLU A 29 24.43 -6.21 -3.92
N SER A 30 23.57 -5.63 -4.77
CA SER A 30 23.70 -4.21 -5.05
C SER A 30 23.33 -3.46 -3.76
N ASP A 31 24.30 -2.82 -3.14
CA ASP A 31 24.04 -1.74 -2.16
C ASP A 31 23.17 -0.64 -2.79
N ASP A 32 23.17 -0.54 -4.11
CA ASP A 32 22.28 0.25 -4.93
C ASP A 32 20.95 -0.47 -5.13
N MET A 33 19.91 0.04 -4.50
CA MET A 33 18.55 -0.53 -4.46
C MET A 33 17.79 -0.37 -5.79
N ASN A 34 18.46 -0.44 -6.92
CA ASN A 34 17.87 -0.32 -8.25
C ASN A 34 17.28 -1.67 -8.73
N PRO A 35 16.06 -1.67 -9.30
CA PRO A 35 15.49 -2.88 -9.86
C PRO A 35 16.27 -3.34 -11.09
N ILE A 36 16.46 -4.66 -11.21
CA ILE A 36 17.09 -5.32 -12.36
C ILE A 36 16.04 -6.15 -13.08
N TYR A 37 15.84 -5.88 -14.36
CA TYR A 37 14.90 -6.65 -15.18
C TYR A 37 15.67 -7.39 -16.27
N LEU A 38 15.44 -8.69 -16.36
CA LEU A 38 15.93 -9.53 -17.45
C LEU A 38 14.75 -9.86 -18.36
N LEU A 39 14.79 -9.40 -19.59
CA LEU A 39 13.66 -9.50 -20.51
C LEU A 39 14.10 -10.11 -21.85
N LYS A 40 13.28 -11.03 -22.40
CA LYS A 40 13.38 -11.45 -23.80
C LYS A 40 12.53 -10.58 -24.72
N LYS A 41 11.48 -9.94 -24.17
CA LYS A 41 10.60 -8.99 -24.86
C LYS A 41 10.01 -8.00 -23.86
N PRO A 42 9.52 -6.82 -24.30
CA PRO A 42 8.80 -5.91 -23.42
C PRO A 42 7.60 -6.59 -22.76
N ILE A 43 7.38 -6.33 -21.45
CA ILE A 43 6.35 -7.06 -20.67
C ILE A 43 4.94 -6.73 -21.15
N ILE A 44 4.70 -5.48 -21.58
CA ILE A 44 3.37 -5.00 -22.01
C ILE A 44 2.94 -5.66 -23.31
N ASP A 45 3.86 -5.98 -24.21
CA ASP A 45 3.53 -6.59 -25.50
C ASP A 45 3.48 -8.10 -25.38
N LYS A 46 2.29 -8.64 -25.12
CA LYS A 46 2.05 -10.08 -25.03
C LYS A 46 2.06 -10.78 -26.39
N LYS A 47 1.95 -10.03 -27.50
CA LYS A 47 1.87 -10.57 -28.87
C LYS A 47 3.25 -10.69 -29.51
N ALA A 48 4.25 -9.97 -28.99
CA ALA A 48 5.60 -10.08 -29.49
C ALA A 48 6.13 -11.51 -29.27
N ASP A 49 6.62 -12.14 -30.33
CA ASP A 49 7.29 -13.42 -30.30
C ASP A 49 8.53 -13.31 -31.18
N TYR A 50 9.69 -13.38 -30.57
CA TYR A 50 10.97 -13.19 -31.25
C TYR A 50 11.57 -14.55 -31.58
N ASP A 51 12.02 -14.73 -32.81
CA ASP A 51 12.56 -16.00 -33.29
C ASP A 51 13.88 -16.37 -32.57
N TYR A 52 14.70 -15.36 -32.22
CA TYR A 52 15.98 -15.60 -31.57
C TYR A 52 15.82 -15.75 -30.04
N GLN A 53 16.12 -16.96 -29.54
CA GLN A 53 15.99 -17.33 -28.15
C GLN A 53 17.28 -17.28 -27.32
N ASP A 54 18.43 -17.15 -27.96
CA ASP A 54 19.75 -17.15 -27.32
C ASP A 54 20.25 -15.75 -26.96
N ALA A 55 19.31 -14.85 -26.61
CA ALA A 55 19.61 -13.53 -26.10
C ALA A 55 18.62 -13.12 -25.06
N PHE A 56 19.00 -12.15 -24.23
CA PHE A 56 18.10 -11.35 -23.42
C PHE A 56 18.70 -9.96 -23.18
N VAL A 57 17.84 -9.07 -22.68
CA VAL A 57 18.19 -7.68 -22.34
C VAL A 57 18.18 -7.50 -20.82
N ILE A 58 19.19 -6.81 -20.30
CA ILE A 58 19.25 -6.32 -18.93
C ILE A 58 18.86 -4.84 -18.92
N LEU A 59 17.84 -4.51 -18.13
CA LEU A 59 17.41 -3.14 -17.89
C LEU A 59 17.62 -2.79 -16.41
N MET A 60 18.35 -1.71 -16.16
CA MET A 60 18.63 -1.20 -14.83
C MET A 60 18.69 0.34 -14.87
N PRO A 61 18.05 1.08 -13.94
CA PRO A 61 18.15 2.54 -13.86
C PRO A 61 19.60 3.03 -13.87
N LYS A 62 19.83 4.19 -14.48
CA LYS A 62 21.16 4.81 -14.63
C LYS A 62 22.15 4.03 -15.49
N HIS A 63 21.70 3.00 -16.22
CA HIS A 63 22.56 2.20 -17.12
C HIS A 63 21.93 2.09 -18.50
N LYS A 64 22.79 1.79 -19.48
CA LYS A 64 22.35 1.43 -20.82
C LYS A 64 21.56 0.13 -20.82
N MET A 65 20.72 -0.09 -21.81
CA MET A 65 20.09 -1.38 -22.10
C MET A 65 21.18 -2.34 -22.60
N ILE A 66 21.48 -3.38 -21.81
CA ILE A 66 22.58 -4.30 -22.06
C ILE A 66 22.01 -5.54 -22.72
N PHE A 67 22.27 -5.72 -23.99
CA PHE A 67 21.88 -6.90 -24.76
C PHE A 67 22.99 -7.96 -24.68
N ILE A 68 22.64 -9.16 -24.19
CA ILE A 68 23.59 -10.28 -24.03
C ILE A 68 23.25 -11.36 -25.05
N ASN A 69 24.24 -11.70 -25.89
CA ASN A 69 24.16 -12.79 -26.85
C ASN A 69 24.85 -14.05 -26.29
N PHE A 70 24.19 -15.20 -26.39
CA PHE A 70 24.72 -16.52 -26.00
C PHE A 70 24.98 -17.42 -27.17
N GLY A 71 24.52 -17.06 -28.37
CA GLY A 71 24.73 -17.80 -29.61
C GLY A 71 25.82 -17.20 -30.49
N ASP A 72 26.07 -17.85 -31.64
CA ASP A 72 27.07 -17.44 -32.62
C ASP A 72 26.45 -16.72 -33.83
N GLU A 73 25.12 -16.60 -33.92
CA GLU A 73 24.38 -16.06 -35.07
C GLU A 73 24.17 -14.55 -34.93
N GLY A 74 25.11 -13.74 -35.43
CA GLY A 74 25.14 -12.29 -35.30
C GLY A 74 23.94 -11.60 -35.97
N GLU A 75 23.51 -12.05 -37.16
CA GLU A 75 22.37 -11.46 -37.89
C GLU A 75 21.06 -11.61 -37.10
N LEU A 76 20.78 -12.77 -36.50
CA LEU A 76 19.60 -13.02 -35.68
C LEU A 76 19.64 -12.23 -34.36
N PHE A 77 20.84 -12.01 -33.83
CA PHE A 77 20.99 -11.17 -32.63
C PHE A 77 20.71 -9.68 -32.93
N GLU A 78 21.14 -9.20 -34.12
CA GLU A 78 20.79 -7.85 -34.58
C GLU A 78 19.28 -7.70 -34.80
N GLU A 79 18.61 -8.71 -35.39
CA GLU A 79 17.15 -8.73 -35.53
C GLU A 79 16.44 -8.69 -34.16
N PHE A 80 16.90 -9.48 -33.20
CA PHE A 80 16.36 -9.44 -31.81
C PHE A 80 16.44 -8.05 -31.18
N GLN A 81 17.56 -7.35 -31.39
CA GLN A 81 17.75 -6.00 -30.89
C GLN A 81 16.77 -5.01 -31.57
N ASP A 82 16.66 -5.15 -32.91
CA ASP A 82 15.77 -4.30 -33.71
C ASP A 82 14.32 -4.45 -33.26
N ASP A 83 13.85 -5.69 -33.14
CA ASP A 83 12.50 -6.00 -32.68
C ASP A 83 12.22 -5.43 -31.29
N PHE A 84 13.16 -5.63 -30.35
CA PHE A 84 12.99 -5.13 -28.99
C PHE A 84 12.93 -3.59 -28.93
N ILE A 85 13.77 -2.90 -29.70
CA ILE A 85 13.81 -1.43 -29.76
C ILE A 85 12.58 -0.89 -30.48
N ASP A 86 12.13 -1.51 -31.55
CA ASP A 86 10.96 -1.11 -32.33
C ASP A 86 9.65 -1.29 -31.52
N ASP A 87 9.55 -2.37 -30.73
CA ASP A 87 8.45 -2.60 -29.83
C ASP A 87 8.39 -1.50 -28.73
N ILE A 88 9.53 -1.15 -28.10
CA ILE A 88 9.55 0.00 -27.20
C ILE A 88 9.17 1.29 -27.94
N GLY A 89 9.59 1.45 -29.17
CA GLY A 89 9.24 2.60 -30.01
C GLY A 89 7.74 2.68 -30.29
N TYR A 90 7.09 1.55 -30.56
CA TYR A 90 5.64 1.46 -30.68
C TYR A 90 4.94 1.83 -29.37
N ILE A 91 5.40 1.27 -28.23
CA ILE A 91 4.89 1.57 -26.90
C ILE A 91 5.08 3.06 -26.59
N ALA A 92 6.25 3.63 -26.83
CA ALA A 92 6.53 5.05 -26.63
C ALA A 92 5.60 5.97 -27.42
N LYS A 93 5.28 5.59 -28.67
CA LYS A 93 4.31 6.30 -29.50
C LYS A 93 2.89 6.16 -28.96
N LYS A 94 2.51 4.94 -28.57
CA LYS A 94 1.17 4.64 -28.00
C LYS A 94 0.88 5.48 -26.76
N TYR A 95 1.88 5.71 -25.89
CA TYR A 95 1.75 6.45 -24.63
C TYR A 95 2.22 7.92 -24.71
N ASP A 96 2.42 8.45 -25.92
CA ASP A 96 2.81 9.85 -26.16
C ASP A 96 4.19 10.27 -25.62
N PHE A 97 5.10 9.30 -25.39
CA PHE A 97 6.44 9.55 -24.89
C PHE A 97 7.48 9.87 -25.97
N ILE A 98 7.19 9.64 -27.23
CA ILE A 98 8.17 9.74 -28.32
C ILE A 98 8.87 11.12 -28.41
N ASN A 99 8.15 12.18 -28.03
CA ASN A 99 8.70 13.54 -28.00
C ASN A 99 9.64 13.79 -26.80
N ILE A 100 9.58 12.95 -25.77
CA ILE A 100 10.41 13.03 -24.56
C ILE A 100 11.64 12.16 -24.72
N VAL A 101 11.45 10.90 -25.11
CA VAL A 101 12.55 9.91 -25.17
C VAL A 101 13.30 9.91 -26.51
N GLY A 102 12.80 10.59 -27.52
CA GLY A 102 13.39 10.57 -28.87
C GLY A 102 12.94 9.36 -29.69
N ARG A 103 13.60 9.13 -30.80
CA ARG A 103 13.25 8.05 -31.75
C ARG A 103 14.14 6.82 -31.57
N PRO A 104 13.68 5.60 -31.88
CA PRO A 104 14.43 4.35 -31.77
C PRO A 104 15.84 4.39 -32.36
N ARG A 105 16.02 5.05 -33.50
CA ARG A 105 17.34 5.19 -34.13
C ARG A 105 18.38 5.94 -33.26
N GLN A 106 17.93 6.88 -32.43
CA GLN A 106 18.84 7.62 -31.51
C GLN A 106 19.22 6.72 -30.34
N TRP A 107 18.30 5.88 -29.84
CA TRP A 107 18.51 5.02 -28.69
C TRP A 107 19.63 4.00 -28.92
N ARG A 108 19.80 3.50 -30.15
CA ARG A 108 20.90 2.59 -30.50
C ARG A 108 22.28 3.15 -30.16
N THR A 109 22.46 4.44 -30.34
CA THR A 109 23.73 5.10 -30.04
C THR A 109 23.84 5.53 -28.58
N GLU A 110 22.73 5.97 -27.99
CA GLU A 110 22.73 6.58 -26.66
C GLU A 110 22.54 5.55 -25.53
N PHE A 111 21.71 4.49 -25.76
CA PHE A 111 21.23 3.61 -24.71
C PHE A 111 21.52 2.13 -24.93
N VAL A 112 22.07 1.69 -26.06
CA VAL A 112 22.31 0.26 -26.33
C VAL A 112 23.78 -0.09 -26.07
N SER A 113 23.96 -1.24 -25.43
CA SER A 113 25.27 -1.92 -25.30
C SER A 113 25.11 -3.40 -25.62
N GLU A 114 26.06 -3.95 -26.29
CA GLU A 114 26.09 -5.34 -26.79
C GLU A 114 27.18 -6.11 -26.12
N ILE A 115 26.89 -7.32 -25.68
CA ILE A 115 27.87 -8.20 -25.02
C ILE A 115 27.71 -9.61 -25.55
N GLN A 116 28.82 -10.16 -26.09
CA GLN A 116 28.93 -11.59 -26.34
C GLN A 116 29.30 -12.29 -25.03
N TYR A 117 28.44 -13.20 -24.56
CA TYR A 117 28.69 -13.91 -23.32
C TYR A 117 29.88 -14.87 -23.43
N SER A 118 30.81 -14.74 -22.48
CA SER A 118 31.91 -15.69 -22.27
C SER A 118 31.92 -16.09 -20.79
N SER A 119 31.89 -17.38 -20.51
CA SER A 119 31.90 -17.88 -19.14
C SER A 119 33.20 -17.63 -18.38
N GLU A 120 34.29 -17.37 -19.09
CA GLU A 120 35.62 -17.16 -18.50
C GLU A 120 35.84 -15.70 -18.09
N ASP A 121 35.22 -14.75 -18.82
CA ASP A 121 35.48 -13.31 -18.68
C ASP A 121 34.24 -12.54 -18.19
N PHE A 122 33.13 -13.19 -17.86
CA PHE A 122 31.90 -12.50 -17.46
C PHE A 122 31.98 -11.92 -16.03
N SER A 123 32.08 -10.61 -15.93
CA SER A 123 31.94 -9.85 -14.67
C SER A 123 30.82 -8.82 -14.80
N PHE A 124 29.71 -9.09 -14.16
CA PHE A 124 28.57 -8.17 -14.24
C PHE A 124 28.86 -6.80 -13.63
N GLU A 125 29.65 -6.72 -12.56
CA GLU A 125 30.10 -5.44 -11.94
C GLU A 125 30.92 -4.59 -12.93
N ALA A 126 31.83 -5.22 -13.69
CA ALA A 126 32.60 -4.51 -14.70
C ALA A 126 31.70 -4.00 -15.84
N ILE A 127 30.72 -4.82 -16.25
CA ILE A 127 29.75 -4.47 -17.29
C ILE A 127 28.88 -3.29 -16.84
N LEU A 128 28.39 -3.28 -15.60
CA LEU A 128 27.61 -2.18 -15.07
C LEU A 128 28.42 -0.88 -15.08
N LYS A 129 29.64 -0.92 -14.58
CA LYS A 129 30.52 0.27 -14.52
C LYS A 129 30.82 0.85 -15.90
N GLU A 130 30.98 0.01 -16.91
CA GLU A 130 31.24 0.44 -18.30
C GLU A 130 29.99 1.08 -18.94
N ASN A 131 28.80 0.65 -18.51
CA ASN A 131 27.53 1.05 -19.09
C ASN A 131 26.76 2.06 -18.23
N GLU A 132 27.38 2.63 -17.21
CA GLU A 132 26.79 3.66 -16.36
C GLU A 132 26.56 4.97 -17.14
N ILE A 133 25.37 5.54 -16.97
CA ILE A 133 24.99 6.85 -17.53
C ILE A 133 25.08 7.89 -16.42
N THR A 134 25.83 8.98 -16.68
CA THR A 134 26.06 10.05 -15.71
C THR A 134 25.37 11.36 -16.06
N ASP A 135 24.83 11.49 -17.26
CA ASP A 135 24.06 12.65 -17.70
C ASP A 135 22.61 12.57 -17.22
N ASP A 136 22.13 13.56 -16.48
CA ASP A 136 20.80 13.57 -15.85
C ASP A 136 19.66 13.49 -16.88
N GLU A 137 19.80 14.09 -18.07
CA GLU A 137 18.78 14.03 -19.11
C GLU A 137 18.73 12.63 -19.73
N LEU A 138 19.87 12.02 -19.98
CA LEU A 138 19.96 10.65 -20.48
C LEU A 138 19.46 9.64 -19.44
N ILE A 139 19.80 9.80 -18.16
CA ILE A 139 19.28 8.97 -17.06
C ILE A 139 17.74 9.01 -17.09
N ARG A 140 17.16 10.21 -17.13
CA ARG A 140 15.70 10.37 -17.14
C ARG A 140 15.05 9.73 -18.36
N ARG A 141 15.63 9.90 -19.55
CA ARG A 141 15.14 9.26 -20.79
C ARG A 141 15.28 7.75 -20.73
N GLY A 142 16.39 7.23 -20.21
CA GLY A 142 16.62 5.81 -19.97
C GLY A 142 15.60 5.20 -19.00
N ASP A 143 15.32 5.84 -17.89
CA ASP A 143 14.32 5.40 -16.90
C ASP A 143 12.90 5.36 -17.50
N ILE A 144 12.57 6.30 -18.39
CA ILE A 144 11.29 6.24 -19.12
C ILE A 144 11.26 5.03 -20.07
N LEU A 145 12.35 4.76 -20.81
CA LEU A 145 12.42 3.59 -21.69
C LEU A 145 12.28 2.28 -20.91
N ILE A 146 12.92 2.18 -19.74
CA ILE A 146 12.74 1.05 -18.82
C ILE A 146 11.28 0.96 -18.35
N SER A 147 10.65 2.09 -18.00
CA SER A 147 9.26 2.08 -17.55
C SER A 147 8.30 1.58 -18.64
N LEU A 148 8.55 1.94 -19.89
CA LEU A 148 7.79 1.46 -21.05
C LEU A 148 7.99 -0.04 -21.29
N ALA A 149 9.22 -0.54 -21.23
CA ALA A 149 9.52 -1.94 -21.42
C ALA A 149 8.94 -2.84 -20.31
N THR A 150 8.91 -2.34 -19.06
CA THR A 150 8.47 -3.09 -17.87
C THR A 150 6.98 -2.88 -17.49
N GLY A 151 6.28 -1.97 -18.16
CA GLY A 151 4.89 -1.69 -17.83
C GLY A 151 4.67 -0.75 -16.65
N SER A 152 5.72 -0.19 -16.08
CA SER A 152 5.64 0.80 -15.00
C SER A 152 5.32 2.20 -15.53
N ILE A 153 4.29 2.33 -16.37
CA ILE A 153 4.03 3.56 -17.13
C ILE A 153 3.61 4.70 -16.20
N ASN A 154 4.26 5.85 -16.39
CA ASN A 154 3.98 7.09 -15.68
C ASN A 154 3.20 8.06 -16.59
N GLU A 155 2.48 9.04 -16.01
CA GLU A 155 1.73 10.03 -16.82
C GLU A 155 2.71 10.98 -17.54
N ALA A 156 2.74 10.94 -18.87
CA ALA A 156 3.64 11.77 -19.70
C ALA A 156 3.46 13.26 -19.45
N GLU A 157 2.22 13.73 -19.26
CA GLU A 157 1.91 15.13 -18.96
C GLU A 157 2.55 15.64 -17.67
N ARG A 158 2.75 14.75 -16.69
CA ARG A 158 3.38 15.09 -15.40
C ARG A 158 4.90 15.13 -15.48
N LEU A 159 5.50 14.35 -16.38
CA LEU A 159 6.95 14.17 -16.38
C LEU A 159 7.69 15.41 -16.92
N GLY A 160 7.20 16.11 -17.94
CA GLY A 160 7.85 17.28 -18.52
C GLY A 160 9.30 17.04 -18.98
N LEU A 161 9.87 17.98 -19.74
CA LEU A 161 11.25 17.85 -20.29
C LEU A 161 12.35 18.31 -19.34
N GLY A 162 12.06 19.16 -18.35
CA GLY A 162 13.07 19.75 -17.46
C GLY A 162 13.05 19.19 -16.04
N VAL A 163 14.21 19.24 -15.37
CA VAL A 163 14.32 18.99 -13.94
C VAL A 163 13.69 20.17 -13.18
N PRO A 164 12.70 19.96 -12.31
CA PRO A 164 12.06 21.03 -11.57
C PRO A 164 12.99 21.62 -10.49
N ASP A 165 12.90 22.94 -10.26
CA ASP A 165 13.75 23.65 -9.29
C ASP A 165 13.29 23.48 -7.83
N ASN A 166 12.04 23.05 -7.58
CA ASN A 166 11.51 22.91 -6.23
C ASN A 166 11.17 21.44 -5.89
N ILE A 167 11.31 21.10 -4.61
CA ILE A 167 11.13 19.72 -4.08
C ILE A 167 9.75 19.17 -4.41
N LEU A 168 8.67 19.95 -4.29
CA LEU A 168 7.31 19.50 -4.56
C LEU A 168 7.15 19.00 -6.00
N ASP A 169 7.65 19.76 -6.97
CA ASP A 169 7.56 19.40 -8.38
C ASP A 169 8.52 18.26 -8.75
N GLN A 170 9.72 18.23 -8.14
CA GLN A 170 10.65 17.11 -8.29
C GLN A 170 9.98 15.81 -7.87
N ILE A 171 9.36 15.77 -6.69
CA ILE A 171 8.66 14.60 -6.17
C ILE A 171 7.44 14.23 -7.03
N LYS A 172 6.65 15.20 -7.48
CA LYS A 172 5.49 14.96 -8.37
C LYS A 172 5.87 14.40 -9.74
N ARG A 173 7.06 14.78 -10.25
CA ARG A 173 7.54 14.41 -11.59
C ARG A 173 8.56 13.28 -11.58
N LYS A 174 8.87 12.69 -10.43
CA LYS A 174 9.80 11.54 -10.36
C LYS A 174 9.19 10.32 -11.05
N ILE A 175 9.99 9.67 -11.87
CA ILE A 175 9.63 8.40 -12.52
C ILE A 175 9.62 7.30 -11.46
N ILE A 176 8.54 6.53 -11.40
CA ILE A 176 8.38 5.42 -10.47
C ILE A 176 8.40 4.12 -11.28
N LEU A 177 9.43 3.32 -11.09
CA LEU A 177 9.54 1.97 -11.63
C LEU A 177 9.02 0.96 -10.60
N PHE A 178 8.35 -0.09 -11.05
CA PHE A 178 8.01 -1.21 -10.19
C PHE A 178 9.28 -1.99 -9.85
N ASP A 179 9.40 -2.50 -8.63
CA ASP A 179 10.43 -3.47 -8.31
C ASP A 179 10.05 -4.89 -8.76
N GLY A 180 10.94 -5.86 -8.51
CA GLY A 180 10.71 -7.24 -8.92
C GLY A 180 9.46 -7.85 -8.30
N GLU A 181 9.19 -7.60 -7.01
CA GLU A 181 7.99 -8.11 -6.31
C GLU A 181 6.70 -7.47 -6.84
N GLN A 182 6.73 -6.16 -7.08
CA GLN A 182 5.60 -5.44 -7.68
C GLN A 182 5.31 -5.93 -9.09
N THR A 183 6.36 -6.16 -9.89
CA THR A 183 6.25 -6.66 -11.27
C THR A 183 5.70 -8.09 -11.28
N LYS A 184 6.22 -8.98 -10.44
CA LYS A 184 5.71 -10.34 -10.27
C LYS A 184 4.23 -10.34 -9.86
N PHE A 185 3.86 -9.49 -8.90
CA PHE A 185 2.47 -9.40 -8.48
C PHE A 185 1.52 -9.03 -9.64
N ILE A 186 1.91 -8.07 -10.48
CA ILE A 186 1.06 -7.61 -11.59
C ILE A 186 0.93 -8.69 -12.68
N PHE A 187 2.05 -9.28 -13.10
CA PHE A 187 2.10 -10.08 -14.34
C PHE A 187 2.06 -11.60 -14.10
N ASP A 188 2.47 -12.10 -12.93
CA ASP A 188 2.45 -13.54 -12.67
C ASP A 188 1.03 -14.07 -12.42
N GLU A 189 0.80 -15.31 -12.86
CA GLU A 189 -0.46 -16.01 -12.58
C GLU A 189 -0.55 -16.43 -11.12
N PRO A 190 -1.77 -16.38 -10.53
CA PRO A 190 -1.95 -16.76 -9.13
C PRO A 190 -1.81 -18.27 -8.93
N LYS A 191 -0.92 -18.68 -8.03
CA LYS A 191 -0.70 -20.10 -7.66
C LYS A 191 -1.56 -20.56 -6.48
N LYS A 192 -2.29 -19.63 -5.83
CA LYS A 192 -3.09 -19.88 -4.64
C LYS A 192 -4.47 -19.24 -4.78
N LYS A 193 -5.43 -19.74 -4.00
CA LYS A 193 -6.80 -19.19 -3.94
C LYS A 193 -6.84 -17.78 -3.35
N ARG A 194 -5.99 -17.51 -2.37
CA ARG A 194 -5.78 -16.19 -1.77
C ARG A 194 -4.33 -15.78 -1.98
N ILE A 195 -4.12 -14.57 -2.48
CA ILE A 195 -2.81 -13.91 -2.57
C ILE A 195 -2.84 -12.71 -1.63
N THR A 196 -1.90 -12.66 -0.70
CA THR A 196 -1.79 -11.61 0.30
C THR A 196 -0.65 -10.65 -0.03
N ILE A 197 -0.95 -9.36 0.04
CA ILE A 197 0.01 -8.28 -0.21
C ILE A 197 0.03 -7.41 1.03
N GLN A 198 1.15 -7.37 1.70
CA GLN A 198 1.34 -6.50 2.86
C GLN A 198 2.35 -5.42 2.55
N GLY A 199 2.09 -4.21 3.00
CA GLY A 199 3.01 -3.09 2.82
C GLY A 199 2.59 -1.89 3.63
N LEU A 200 3.54 -1.00 3.91
CA LEU A 200 3.29 0.25 4.63
C LEU A 200 2.41 1.23 3.85
N ALA A 201 1.92 2.27 4.50
CA ALA A 201 1.35 3.41 3.80
C ALA A 201 2.36 3.96 2.76
N GLY A 202 1.87 4.33 1.56
CA GLY A 202 2.73 4.86 0.49
C GLY A 202 3.56 3.83 -0.30
N THR A 203 3.39 2.51 -0.09
CA THR A 203 4.08 1.47 -0.89
C THR A 203 3.43 1.21 -2.26
N GLY A 204 2.28 1.83 -2.54
CA GLY A 204 1.62 1.74 -3.85
C GLY A 204 0.63 0.58 -4.01
N LYS A 205 0.16 -0.05 -2.94
CA LYS A 205 -0.77 -1.20 -2.98
C LYS A 205 -1.98 -0.99 -3.90
N THR A 206 -2.70 0.11 -3.74
CA THR A 206 -3.87 0.45 -4.59
C THR A 206 -3.49 0.56 -6.06
N GLU A 207 -2.30 1.11 -6.38
CA GLU A 207 -1.80 1.20 -7.76
C GLU A 207 -1.55 -0.18 -8.35
N LEU A 208 -0.90 -1.06 -7.58
CA LEU A 208 -0.68 -2.44 -8.00
C LEU A 208 -1.99 -3.19 -8.25
N LEU A 209 -3.00 -2.97 -7.40
CA LEU A 209 -4.33 -3.55 -7.61
C LEU A 209 -4.98 -3.03 -8.90
N LEU A 210 -4.83 -1.74 -9.23
CA LEU A 210 -5.33 -1.17 -10.50
C LEU A 210 -4.63 -1.80 -11.72
N HIS A 211 -3.30 -1.95 -11.66
CA HIS A 211 -2.55 -2.65 -12.71
C HIS A 211 -2.99 -4.11 -12.84
N LYS A 212 -3.18 -4.81 -11.71
CA LYS A 212 -3.67 -6.19 -11.73
C LYS A 212 -5.07 -6.31 -12.31
N ILE A 213 -6.00 -5.38 -11.98
CA ILE A 213 -7.34 -5.34 -12.58
C ILE A 213 -7.24 -5.18 -14.10
N LYS A 214 -6.39 -4.26 -14.56
CA LYS A 214 -6.17 -4.03 -15.99
C LYS A 214 -5.68 -5.32 -16.67
N GLU A 215 -4.67 -6.00 -16.10
CA GLU A 215 -4.16 -7.26 -16.64
C GLU A 215 -5.26 -8.33 -16.71
N LEU A 216 -5.95 -8.59 -15.60
CA LEU A 216 -7.03 -9.58 -15.54
C LEU A 216 -8.21 -9.25 -16.49
N TYR A 217 -8.48 -7.96 -16.70
CA TYR A 217 -9.55 -7.52 -17.59
C TYR A 217 -9.21 -7.68 -19.08
N THR A 218 -7.94 -7.45 -19.44
CA THR A 218 -7.47 -7.55 -20.83
C THR A 218 -7.06 -8.93 -21.26
N ASP A 219 -6.72 -9.83 -20.30
CA ASP A 219 -6.28 -11.20 -20.59
C ASP A 219 -7.43 -12.16 -20.88
N GLU A 220 -8.61 -11.90 -20.34
CA GLU A 220 -9.76 -12.79 -20.42
C GLU A 220 -11.03 -12.03 -20.78
N ASP A 221 -11.53 -12.24 -21.97
CA ASP A 221 -12.68 -11.52 -22.56
C ASP A 221 -13.98 -11.58 -21.74
N GLU A 222 -14.16 -12.57 -20.87
CA GLU A 222 -15.39 -12.76 -20.08
C GLU A 222 -15.15 -12.77 -18.57
N SER A 223 -13.94 -12.44 -18.10
CA SER A 223 -13.64 -12.45 -16.66
C SER A 223 -14.54 -11.49 -15.87
N LYS A 224 -15.03 -11.97 -14.72
CA LYS A 224 -15.84 -11.21 -13.76
C LYS A 224 -14.97 -10.79 -12.58
N ILE A 225 -14.69 -9.50 -12.47
CA ILE A 225 -13.73 -8.94 -11.54
C ILE A 225 -14.43 -8.00 -10.58
N VAL A 226 -14.18 -8.17 -9.27
CA VAL A 226 -14.65 -7.25 -8.23
C VAL A 226 -13.48 -6.53 -7.60
N PHE A 227 -13.57 -5.22 -7.48
CA PHE A 227 -12.67 -4.41 -6.68
C PHE A 227 -13.44 -3.83 -5.50
N THR A 228 -13.00 -4.13 -4.28
CA THR A 228 -13.73 -3.76 -3.07
C THR A 228 -12.83 -3.20 -1.98
N CYS A 229 -13.43 -2.37 -1.12
CA CYS A 229 -12.87 -1.84 0.11
C CYS A 229 -13.99 -1.60 1.13
N HIS A 230 -13.62 -1.31 2.37
CA HIS A 230 -14.64 -1.08 3.42
C HIS A 230 -15.26 0.31 3.33
N ASN A 231 -14.46 1.33 3.04
CA ASN A 231 -14.85 2.75 3.10
C ASN A 231 -15.66 3.19 1.87
N VAL A 232 -16.80 3.89 2.09
CA VAL A 232 -17.68 4.38 1.01
C VAL A 232 -16.96 5.39 0.10
N ILE A 233 -16.23 6.36 0.71
CA ILE A 233 -15.53 7.40 -0.06
C ILE A 233 -14.42 6.80 -0.89
N LEU A 234 -13.69 5.82 -0.34
CA LEU A 234 -12.67 5.11 -1.10
C LEU A 234 -13.28 4.34 -2.27
N ALA A 235 -14.38 3.62 -2.06
CA ALA A 235 -15.08 2.90 -3.13
C ALA A 235 -15.54 3.84 -4.26
N ASP A 236 -16.13 4.99 -3.91
CA ASP A 236 -16.54 6.01 -4.89
C ASP A 236 -15.34 6.64 -5.61
N SER A 237 -14.23 6.87 -4.89
CA SER A 237 -12.98 7.34 -5.47
C SER A 237 -12.39 6.32 -6.45
N LEU A 238 -12.37 5.04 -6.08
CA LEU A 238 -11.87 3.96 -6.93
C LEU A 238 -12.75 3.77 -8.17
N ARG A 239 -14.08 3.88 -8.04
CA ARG A 239 -14.99 3.81 -9.19
C ARG A 239 -14.74 4.91 -10.22
N LYS A 240 -14.33 6.09 -9.79
CA LYS A 240 -13.93 7.20 -10.69
C LYS A 240 -12.51 6.98 -11.24
N ARG A 241 -11.60 6.48 -10.41
CA ARG A 241 -10.19 6.29 -10.75
C ARG A 241 -9.95 5.16 -11.77
N VAL A 242 -10.74 4.08 -11.70
CA VAL A 242 -10.58 2.94 -12.63
C VAL A 242 -10.75 3.35 -14.09
N PRO A 243 -11.80 4.09 -14.53
CA PRO A 243 -11.89 4.58 -15.90
C PRO A 243 -10.73 5.50 -16.31
N ASP A 244 -10.33 6.41 -15.42
CA ASP A 244 -9.19 7.31 -15.67
C ASP A 244 -7.91 6.50 -15.88
N PHE A 245 -7.70 5.46 -15.05
CA PHE A 245 -6.56 4.55 -15.15
C PHE A 245 -6.59 3.73 -16.45
N PHE A 246 -7.76 3.19 -16.85
CA PHE A 246 -7.91 2.45 -18.11
C PHE A 246 -7.66 3.34 -19.33
N ASN A 247 -8.17 4.57 -19.30
CA ASN A 247 -7.87 5.57 -20.34
C ASN A 247 -6.38 5.90 -20.39
N PHE A 248 -5.76 6.11 -19.22
CA PHE A 248 -4.33 6.36 -19.12
C PHE A 248 -3.51 5.18 -19.67
N MET A 249 -3.88 3.93 -19.33
CA MET A 249 -3.24 2.72 -19.83
C MET A 249 -3.64 2.38 -21.27
N LYS A 250 -4.36 3.28 -21.96
CA LYS A 250 -4.80 3.11 -23.36
C LYS A 250 -5.45 1.73 -23.61
N VAL A 251 -6.25 1.26 -22.65
CA VAL A 251 -7.02 0.02 -22.80
C VAL A 251 -8.07 0.23 -23.89
N GLU A 252 -8.03 -0.60 -24.92
CA GLU A 252 -8.92 -0.45 -26.09
C GLU A 252 -10.35 -0.88 -25.80
N GLU A 253 -10.53 -1.80 -24.86
CA GLU A 253 -11.83 -2.31 -24.46
C GLU A 253 -12.55 -1.36 -23.51
N GLN A 254 -13.84 -1.11 -23.79
CA GLN A 254 -14.68 -0.35 -22.86
C GLN A 254 -15.01 -1.16 -21.62
N ILE A 255 -15.01 -0.49 -20.46
CA ILE A 255 -15.38 -1.12 -19.20
C ILE A 255 -16.86 -1.51 -19.23
N GLN A 256 -17.13 -2.81 -19.10
CA GLN A 256 -18.48 -3.36 -18.98
C GLN A 256 -18.85 -3.42 -17.48
N TRP A 257 -19.35 -2.30 -16.97
CA TRP A 257 -19.80 -2.18 -15.59
C TRP A 257 -20.92 -3.17 -15.27
N GLU A 258 -20.85 -3.74 -14.05
CA GLU A 258 -21.88 -4.66 -13.53
C GLU A 258 -22.12 -5.92 -14.39
N LYS A 259 -21.21 -6.16 -15.34
CA LYS A 259 -21.17 -7.36 -16.17
C LYS A 259 -19.82 -8.05 -16.09
N ARG A 260 -18.71 -7.30 -16.26
CA ARG A 260 -17.32 -7.79 -16.16
C ARG A 260 -16.56 -7.15 -15.00
N LEU A 261 -16.83 -5.89 -14.67
CA LEU A 261 -16.13 -5.17 -13.62
C LEU A 261 -17.11 -4.49 -12.65
N TRP A 262 -16.92 -4.75 -11.36
CA TRP A 262 -17.61 -4.12 -10.25
C TRP A 262 -16.59 -3.38 -9.36
N VAL A 263 -16.89 -2.14 -9.00
CA VAL A 263 -16.22 -1.42 -7.94
C VAL A 263 -17.27 -1.08 -6.89
N MET A 264 -17.22 -1.75 -5.76
CA MET A 264 -18.25 -1.64 -4.74
C MET A 264 -17.67 -1.80 -3.33
N ARG A 265 -18.35 -1.24 -2.33
CA ARG A 265 -17.97 -1.46 -0.93
C ARG A 265 -18.25 -2.89 -0.48
N SER A 266 -17.75 -3.27 0.67
CA SER A 266 -17.91 -4.64 1.19
C SER A 266 -19.34 -4.99 1.59
N TRP A 267 -20.05 -4.13 2.32
CA TRP A 267 -21.37 -4.46 2.87
C TRP A 267 -22.52 -4.33 1.86
N GLY A 268 -22.72 -3.13 1.33
CA GLY A 268 -23.83 -2.81 0.44
C GLY A 268 -25.14 -2.47 1.15
N SER A 269 -26.27 -2.60 0.43
CA SER A 269 -27.61 -2.31 0.96
C SER A 269 -28.66 -3.23 0.36
N TYR A 270 -29.75 -3.45 1.08
CA TYR A 270 -30.87 -4.28 0.61
C TYR A 270 -31.56 -3.73 -0.65
N GLY A 271 -31.72 -2.40 -0.70
CA GLY A 271 -32.42 -1.75 -1.81
C GLY A 271 -31.56 -1.56 -3.07
N ASN A 272 -30.25 -1.78 -2.98
CA ASN A 272 -29.33 -1.75 -4.12
C ASN A 272 -28.29 -2.88 -3.95
N PRO A 273 -28.54 -4.07 -4.49
CA PRO A 273 -27.64 -5.21 -4.38
C PRO A 273 -26.22 -4.94 -4.87
N ASP A 274 -26.05 -4.18 -5.97
CA ASP A 274 -24.76 -3.89 -6.59
C ASP A 274 -23.95 -2.82 -5.83
N SER A 275 -24.49 -2.30 -4.72
CA SER A 275 -23.76 -1.33 -3.87
C SER A 275 -22.70 -1.96 -2.96
N GLY A 276 -22.63 -3.29 -2.87
CA GLY A 276 -21.63 -3.98 -2.06
C GLY A 276 -21.53 -5.47 -2.31
N VAL A 277 -20.35 -6.03 -2.02
CA VAL A 277 -20.06 -7.46 -2.24
C VAL A 277 -21.03 -8.35 -1.49
N TYR A 278 -21.25 -8.09 -0.19
CA TYR A 278 -22.17 -8.89 0.63
C TYR A 278 -23.62 -8.78 0.14
N SER A 279 -24.11 -7.58 -0.19
CA SER A 279 -25.48 -7.41 -0.72
C SER A 279 -25.65 -8.11 -2.08
N TYR A 280 -24.62 -8.04 -2.96
CA TYR A 280 -24.61 -8.75 -4.23
C TYR A 280 -24.72 -10.27 -4.03
N ILE A 281 -23.89 -10.85 -3.15
CA ILE A 281 -23.89 -12.27 -2.81
C ILE A 281 -25.28 -12.69 -2.29
N CYS A 282 -25.85 -11.92 -1.36
CA CYS A 282 -27.19 -12.23 -0.82
C CYS A 282 -28.26 -12.26 -1.91
N ASN A 283 -28.22 -11.29 -2.83
CA ASN A 283 -29.18 -11.23 -3.95
C ASN A 283 -28.97 -12.37 -4.96
N HIS A 284 -27.72 -12.59 -5.37
CA HIS A 284 -27.35 -13.60 -6.38
C HIS A 284 -27.71 -15.02 -5.96
N TYR A 285 -27.47 -15.38 -4.70
CA TYR A 285 -27.76 -16.74 -4.18
C TYR A 285 -29.06 -16.84 -3.40
N HIS A 286 -29.89 -15.77 -3.42
CA HIS A 286 -31.19 -15.73 -2.72
C HIS A 286 -31.10 -16.03 -1.22
N ILE A 287 -30.02 -15.60 -0.57
CA ILE A 287 -29.86 -15.71 0.88
C ILE A 287 -30.27 -14.40 1.59
N PRO A 288 -30.81 -14.45 2.83
CA PRO A 288 -31.28 -13.27 3.53
C PRO A 288 -30.18 -12.25 3.79
N PHE A 289 -30.41 -11.00 3.42
CA PHE A 289 -29.54 -9.88 3.72
C PHE A 289 -29.69 -9.44 5.19
N SER A 290 -28.57 -9.37 5.91
CA SER A 290 -28.55 -8.86 7.28
C SER A 290 -28.13 -7.39 7.30
N ARG A 291 -28.94 -6.55 7.97
CA ARG A 291 -28.63 -5.13 8.19
C ARG A 291 -27.64 -4.98 9.34
N PHE A 292 -26.95 -3.85 9.36
CA PHE A 292 -26.08 -3.48 10.48
C PHE A 292 -26.85 -3.53 11.80
N SER A 293 -26.22 -4.09 12.81
CA SER A 293 -26.71 -4.11 14.18
C SER A 293 -25.54 -4.06 15.14
N TYR A 294 -25.66 -3.31 16.23
CA TYR A 294 -24.61 -3.24 17.24
C TYR A 294 -24.27 -4.59 17.88
N ASN A 295 -25.17 -5.56 17.76
CA ASN A 295 -25.04 -6.90 18.38
C ASN A 295 -24.52 -7.97 17.42
N ARG A 296 -24.24 -7.63 16.13
CA ARG A 296 -23.74 -8.56 15.12
C ARG A 296 -22.66 -7.90 14.30
N SER A 297 -21.43 -8.39 14.44
CA SER A 297 -20.30 -7.92 13.66
C SER A 297 -20.46 -8.29 12.18
N PHE A 298 -19.73 -7.58 11.31
CA PHE A 298 -19.68 -7.92 9.88
C PHE A 298 -19.09 -9.31 9.66
N ASP A 299 -18.10 -9.70 10.47
CA ASP A 299 -17.53 -11.04 10.46
C ASP A 299 -18.60 -12.14 10.70
N THR A 300 -19.39 -11.98 11.76
CA THR A 300 -20.49 -12.92 12.07
C THR A 300 -21.46 -13.06 10.91
N ILE A 301 -21.83 -11.94 10.28
CA ILE A 301 -22.75 -11.90 9.14
C ILE A 301 -22.14 -12.62 7.93
N CYS A 302 -20.86 -12.40 7.63
CA CYS A 302 -20.15 -13.07 6.54
C CYS A 302 -20.05 -14.59 6.78
N ARG A 303 -19.75 -15.02 8.01
CA ARG A 303 -19.70 -16.45 8.37
C ARG A 303 -21.07 -17.13 8.24
N GLU A 304 -22.16 -16.45 8.66
CA GLU A 304 -23.52 -16.96 8.46
C GLU A 304 -23.88 -17.09 6.98
N ALA A 305 -23.52 -16.12 6.15
CA ALA A 305 -23.69 -16.21 4.71
C ALA A 305 -22.90 -17.38 4.12
N LEU A 306 -21.65 -17.55 4.52
CA LEU A 306 -20.79 -18.66 4.08
C LEU A 306 -21.40 -20.02 4.46
N LEU A 307 -21.95 -20.16 5.66
CA LEU A 307 -22.64 -21.40 6.07
C LEU A 307 -23.84 -21.71 5.17
N ARG A 308 -24.61 -20.69 4.76
CA ARG A 308 -25.74 -20.88 3.84
C ARG A 308 -25.28 -21.24 2.43
N LEU A 309 -24.24 -20.61 1.92
CA LEU A 309 -23.65 -20.92 0.61
C LEU A 309 -23.13 -22.37 0.56
N ASN A 310 -22.59 -22.89 1.66
CA ASN A 310 -22.11 -24.26 1.76
C ASN A 310 -23.26 -25.32 1.74
N GLN A 311 -24.51 -24.89 1.88
CA GLN A 311 -25.68 -25.75 1.80
C GLN A 311 -26.28 -25.84 0.38
N ILE A 312 -25.78 -25.02 -0.57
CA ILE A 312 -26.23 -25.06 -1.96
C ILE A 312 -25.57 -26.25 -2.67
N GLU A 313 -26.38 -27.21 -3.16
CA GLU A 313 -25.91 -28.47 -3.78
C GLU A 313 -25.10 -28.20 -5.06
N ASP A 314 -25.61 -27.38 -5.99
CA ASP A 314 -24.97 -27.05 -7.26
C ASP A 314 -24.34 -25.63 -7.23
N PHE A 315 -23.52 -25.36 -6.23
CA PHE A 315 -22.92 -24.05 -6.06
C PHE A 315 -22.00 -23.68 -7.24
N GLN A 316 -22.26 -22.52 -7.84
CA GLN A 316 -21.43 -21.91 -8.87
C GLN A 316 -20.87 -20.59 -8.35
N SER A 317 -19.57 -20.35 -8.51
CA SER A 317 -18.95 -19.04 -8.17
C SER A 317 -19.49 -17.93 -9.06
N CYS A 318 -19.81 -16.78 -8.49
CA CYS A 318 -20.38 -15.65 -9.24
C CYS A 318 -19.32 -14.68 -9.80
N PHE A 319 -18.10 -14.74 -9.31
CA PHE A 319 -16.96 -13.94 -9.78
C PHE A 319 -15.77 -14.83 -10.12
N ASP A 320 -14.89 -14.37 -11.00
CA ASP A 320 -13.60 -15.03 -11.27
C ASP A 320 -12.53 -14.52 -10.30
N TYR A 321 -12.45 -13.21 -10.12
CA TYR A 321 -11.45 -12.56 -9.28
C TYR A 321 -12.09 -11.53 -8.33
N ILE A 322 -11.57 -11.44 -7.11
CA ILE A 322 -11.93 -10.40 -6.15
C ILE A 322 -10.64 -9.75 -5.65
N LEU A 323 -10.56 -8.43 -5.75
CA LEU A 323 -9.45 -7.63 -5.24
C LEU A 323 -9.95 -6.81 -4.06
N ILE A 324 -9.27 -6.91 -2.93
CA ILE A 324 -9.64 -6.26 -1.65
C ILE A 324 -8.54 -5.28 -1.28
N ASP A 325 -8.87 -4.00 -1.21
CA ASP A 325 -7.96 -2.95 -0.72
C ASP A 325 -8.27 -2.61 0.74
N GLU A 326 -7.25 -2.12 1.47
CA GLU A 326 -7.32 -1.78 2.90
C GLU A 326 -7.80 -2.97 3.76
N SER A 327 -7.17 -4.13 3.58
CA SER A 327 -7.60 -5.40 4.20
C SER A 327 -7.61 -5.39 5.73
N GLN A 328 -6.86 -4.50 6.39
CA GLN A 328 -6.87 -4.32 7.84
C GLN A 328 -8.26 -3.92 8.38
N ASP A 329 -9.15 -3.40 7.54
CA ASP A 329 -10.53 -3.07 7.92
C ASP A 329 -11.46 -4.29 7.95
N PHE A 330 -10.96 -5.49 7.59
CA PHE A 330 -11.75 -6.70 7.44
C PHE A 330 -11.34 -7.80 8.40
N SER A 331 -12.23 -8.76 8.54
CA SER A 331 -12.03 -9.98 9.30
C SER A 331 -11.99 -11.20 8.40
N GLU A 332 -11.53 -12.33 8.93
CA GLU A 332 -11.38 -13.59 8.21
C GLU A 332 -12.70 -14.10 7.60
N GLY A 333 -13.85 -13.84 8.25
CA GLY A 333 -15.15 -14.22 7.72
C GLY A 333 -15.48 -13.59 6.37
N PHE A 334 -15.06 -12.34 6.15
CA PHE A 334 -15.25 -11.69 4.85
C PHE A 334 -14.31 -12.29 3.79
N PHE A 335 -13.05 -12.55 4.13
CA PHE A 335 -12.12 -13.19 3.20
C PHE A 335 -12.59 -14.59 2.79
N ALA A 336 -13.01 -15.41 3.75
CA ALA A 336 -13.54 -16.73 3.48
C ALA A 336 -14.83 -16.70 2.62
N LEU A 337 -15.70 -15.69 2.82
CA LEU A 337 -16.86 -15.46 1.98
C LEU A 337 -16.45 -15.12 0.54
N CYS A 338 -15.47 -14.22 0.37
CA CYS A 338 -14.93 -13.86 -0.95
C CYS A 338 -14.29 -15.07 -1.65
N GLU A 339 -13.52 -15.89 -0.94
CA GLU A 339 -12.91 -17.10 -1.50
C GLU A 339 -13.94 -18.12 -1.97
N LYS A 340 -15.06 -18.24 -1.27
CA LYS A 340 -16.15 -19.14 -1.65
C LYS A 340 -16.77 -18.73 -2.97
N VAL A 341 -16.98 -17.43 -3.21
CA VAL A 341 -17.68 -16.92 -4.38
C VAL A 341 -16.76 -16.53 -5.55
N ALA A 342 -15.44 -16.44 -5.34
CA ALA A 342 -14.46 -16.29 -6.40
C ALA A 342 -14.15 -17.66 -7.02
N LYS A 343 -14.04 -17.75 -8.36
CA LYS A 343 -13.68 -18.99 -9.06
C LYS A 343 -12.16 -19.22 -9.04
N LYS A 344 -11.38 -18.19 -9.28
CA LYS A 344 -9.92 -18.27 -9.48
C LYS A 344 -9.14 -17.78 -8.27
N CYS A 345 -9.14 -16.47 -7.98
CA CYS A 345 -8.29 -15.91 -6.94
C CYS A 345 -8.93 -14.73 -6.22
N VAL A 346 -8.56 -14.55 -4.95
CA VAL A 346 -8.81 -13.36 -4.13
C VAL A 346 -7.49 -12.70 -3.80
N TYR A 347 -7.29 -11.46 -4.24
CA TYR A 347 -6.13 -10.64 -3.91
C TYR A 347 -6.47 -9.75 -2.72
N VAL A 348 -5.65 -9.78 -1.67
CA VAL A 348 -5.92 -9.10 -0.40
C VAL A 348 -4.74 -8.18 -0.08
N ALA A 349 -4.95 -6.87 -0.17
CA ALA A 349 -3.91 -5.87 0.08
C ALA A 349 -4.18 -5.07 1.36
N GLY A 350 -3.18 -5.00 2.25
CA GLY A 350 -3.30 -4.35 3.56
C GLY A 350 -2.06 -3.60 4.03
N ASP A 351 -2.25 -2.79 5.08
CA ASP A 351 -1.17 -2.08 5.75
C ASP A 351 -0.59 -2.93 6.87
N ILE A 352 0.65 -3.42 6.65
CA ILE A 352 1.35 -4.30 7.62
C ILE A 352 1.49 -3.66 8.99
N PHE A 353 1.74 -2.34 9.07
CA PHE A 353 1.93 -1.68 10.35
C PHE A 353 0.61 -1.59 11.13
N GLN A 354 -0.51 -1.30 10.47
CA GLN A 354 -1.83 -1.29 11.12
C GLN A 354 -2.20 -2.69 11.62
N ASP A 355 -1.97 -3.73 10.83
CA ASP A 355 -2.22 -5.11 11.23
C ASP A 355 -1.33 -5.54 12.40
N ILE A 356 -0.02 -5.27 12.36
CA ILE A 356 0.89 -5.50 13.47
C ILE A 356 0.45 -4.68 14.69
N PHE A 357 0.07 -3.42 14.51
CA PHE A 357 -0.34 -2.53 15.58
C PHE A 357 -1.61 -3.00 16.27
N GLU A 358 -2.58 -3.55 15.54
CA GLU A 358 -3.83 -4.11 16.06
C GLU A 358 -3.72 -5.57 16.53
N ASN A 359 -2.53 -6.18 16.42
CA ASN A 359 -2.27 -7.58 16.78
C ASN A 359 -3.15 -8.61 16.03
N LYS A 360 -3.51 -8.31 14.79
CA LYS A 360 -4.25 -9.21 13.90
C LYS A 360 -3.32 -10.28 13.36
N SER A 361 -3.22 -11.39 14.06
CA SER A 361 -2.60 -12.68 13.71
C SER A 361 -1.16 -12.72 13.12
N LEU A 362 -0.42 -13.78 13.47
CA LEU A 362 0.94 -14.15 13.02
C LEU A 362 1.07 -14.34 11.48
N THR A 363 -0.03 -14.42 10.75
CA THR A 363 -0.07 -14.55 9.27
C THR A 363 0.34 -13.26 8.54
N VAL A 364 0.40 -12.14 9.23
CA VAL A 364 0.78 -10.83 8.68
C VAL A 364 2.27 -10.73 8.37
N VAL A 365 3.11 -11.50 9.07
CA VAL A 365 4.58 -11.44 8.94
C VAL A 365 5.11 -12.22 7.72
N ASN A 366 4.31 -13.14 7.15
CA ASN A 366 4.69 -13.92 5.96
C ASN A 366 3.62 -13.83 4.85
N PRO A 367 3.39 -12.64 4.27
CA PRO A 367 2.51 -12.50 3.11
C PRO A 367 3.13 -13.13 1.86
N ASP A 368 2.33 -13.34 0.81
CA ASP A 368 2.84 -13.78 -0.48
C ASP A 368 3.72 -12.70 -1.13
N PHE A 369 3.36 -11.42 -0.93
CA PHE A 369 4.15 -10.27 -1.36
C PHE A 369 4.31 -9.27 -0.22
N LEU A 370 5.55 -8.99 0.15
CA LEU A 370 5.90 -8.02 1.19
C LEU A 370 6.49 -6.75 0.57
N LEU A 371 5.71 -5.68 0.57
CA LEU A 371 6.14 -4.36 0.09
C LEU A 371 6.72 -3.56 1.25
N ASN A 372 7.94 -3.89 1.67
CA ASN A 372 8.62 -3.22 2.78
C ASN A 372 9.30 -1.90 2.39
N LYS A 373 9.37 -1.61 1.08
CA LYS A 373 9.98 -0.40 0.53
C LYS A 373 8.92 0.66 0.26
N CYS A 374 9.02 1.79 0.97
CA CYS A 374 8.09 2.90 0.78
C CYS A 374 8.62 3.86 -0.28
N TYR A 375 8.01 3.82 -1.45
CA TYR A 375 8.43 4.59 -2.61
C TYR A 375 7.80 5.97 -2.74
N ARG A 376 6.73 6.25 -1.98
CA ARG A 376 5.90 7.45 -2.16
C ARG A 376 5.94 8.43 -1.00
N THR A 377 6.28 7.98 0.21
CA THR A 377 6.25 8.80 1.42
C THR A 377 7.68 9.07 1.90
N ASP A 378 7.96 10.30 2.34
CA ASP A 378 9.22 10.66 2.99
C ASP A 378 9.51 9.71 4.15
N PRO A 379 10.68 9.04 4.19
CA PRO A 379 11.05 8.12 5.27
C PRO A 379 10.92 8.75 6.66
N ARG A 380 11.21 10.05 6.81
CA ARG A 380 11.12 10.78 8.09
C ARG A 380 9.67 10.95 8.54
N THR A 381 8.74 11.22 7.61
CA THR A 381 7.29 11.24 7.89
C THR A 381 6.83 9.89 8.41
N LEU A 382 7.27 8.81 7.76
CA LEU A 382 6.88 7.45 8.15
C LEU A 382 7.46 7.07 9.52
N MET A 383 8.77 7.33 9.73
CA MET A 383 9.44 7.07 11.01
C MET A 383 8.81 7.86 12.17
N GLY A 384 8.55 9.15 11.94
CA GLY A 384 7.88 9.99 12.95
C GLY A 384 6.46 9.53 13.26
N ALA A 385 5.70 9.13 12.24
CA ALA A 385 4.35 8.58 12.42
C ALA A 385 4.36 7.25 13.21
N HIS A 386 5.31 6.35 12.95
CA HIS A 386 5.53 5.14 13.73
C HIS A 386 5.90 5.48 15.19
N ALA A 387 6.83 6.41 15.38
CA ALA A 387 7.28 6.81 16.72
C ALA A 387 6.14 7.39 17.57
N ILE A 388 5.30 8.25 17.00
CA ILE A 388 4.13 8.81 17.68
C ILE A 388 3.08 7.71 17.94
N GLY A 389 2.80 6.87 16.95
CA GLY A 389 1.85 5.77 17.07
C GLY A 389 2.21 4.78 18.18
N MET A 390 3.47 4.43 18.29
CA MET A 390 3.99 3.45 19.26
C MET A 390 4.42 4.06 20.61
N GLY A 391 4.39 5.42 20.73
CA GLY A 391 4.84 6.11 21.95
C GLY A 391 6.36 6.03 22.17
N LEU A 392 7.19 5.92 21.11
CA LEU A 392 8.62 5.65 21.25
C LEU A 392 9.39 6.78 21.97
N PHE A 393 8.92 8.01 21.88
CA PHE A 393 9.51 9.19 22.56
C PHE A 393 8.90 9.45 23.94
N GLU A 394 7.90 8.65 24.34
CA GLU A 394 7.16 8.82 25.59
C GLU A 394 7.19 7.51 26.41
N GLU A 395 6.09 7.19 27.09
CA GLU A 395 5.85 5.85 27.60
C GLU A 395 5.51 4.93 26.43
N LYS A 396 6.33 3.90 26.22
CA LYS A 396 6.18 3.00 25.10
C LYS A 396 4.89 2.21 25.22
N LEU A 397 4.06 2.28 24.17
CA LEU A 397 2.79 1.57 24.08
C LEU A 397 2.96 0.20 23.43
N ARG A 398 3.89 0.12 22.49
CA ARG A 398 4.22 -1.10 21.75
C ARG A 398 5.70 -1.13 21.43
N TRP A 399 6.23 -2.34 21.31
CA TRP A 399 7.56 -2.61 20.82
C TRP A 399 7.50 -3.75 19.80
N LEU A 400 8.10 -3.56 18.63
CA LEU A 400 8.22 -4.59 17.61
C LEU A 400 9.46 -5.44 17.86
N LYS A 401 9.40 -6.69 17.41
CA LYS A 401 10.58 -7.56 17.33
C LYS A 401 11.43 -7.18 16.12
N ASP A 402 12.64 -7.70 16.04
CA ASP A 402 13.56 -7.38 14.93
C ASP A 402 12.99 -7.78 13.58
N ASP A 403 12.40 -8.98 13.47
CA ASP A 403 11.72 -9.47 12.27
C ASP A 403 10.51 -8.60 11.85
N GLU A 404 9.78 -8.04 12.82
CA GLU A 404 8.68 -7.11 12.58
C GLU A 404 9.22 -5.72 12.13
N TRP A 405 10.34 -5.24 12.71
CA TRP A 405 11.00 -4.01 12.25
C TRP A 405 11.52 -4.15 10.83
N GLU A 406 12.19 -5.27 10.52
CA GLU A 406 12.68 -5.58 9.17
C GLU A 406 11.53 -5.70 8.17
N ALA A 407 10.42 -6.36 8.54
CA ALA A 407 9.22 -6.44 7.71
C ALA A 407 8.59 -5.05 7.44
N CYS A 408 8.74 -4.12 8.38
CA CYS A 408 8.39 -2.71 8.18
C CYS A 408 9.47 -1.91 7.41
N GLY A 409 10.54 -2.55 6.92
CA GLY A 409 11.59 -1.95 6.11
C GLY A 409 12.59 -1.11 6.90
N TYR A 410 12.85 -1.47 8.15
CA TYR A 410 13.88 -0.84 8.97
C TYR A 410 15.15 -1.68 9.02
N ASP A 411 16.30 -1.01 8.90
CA ASP A 411 17.60 -1.54 9.27
C ASP A 411 17.83 -1.24 10.77
N VAL A 412 18.02 -2.29 11.55
CA VAL A 412 18.13 -2.21 13.02
C VAL A 412 19.60 -2.22 13.43
N LYS A 413 20.06 -1.16 14.10
CA LYS A 413 21.40 -1.09 14.68
C LYS A 413 21.31 -0.87 16.19
N ARG A 414 22.25 -1.44 16.96
CA ARG A 414 22.29 -1.29 18.42
C ARG A 414 23.56 -0.64 18.87
N GLU A 415 23.45 0.44 19.65
CA GLU A 415 24.53 1.10 20.33
C GLU A 415 24.27 1.14 21.84
N GLY A 416 24.83 0.20 22.58
CA GLY A 416 24.65 0.08 24.03
C GLY A 416 23.22 -0.25 24.42
N LYS A 417 22.49 0.71 25.01
CA LYS A 417 21.08 0.58 25.36
C LYS A 417 20.14 1.17 24.31
N ASN A 418 20.69 1.90 23.35
CA ASN A 418 19.90 2.53 22.31
C ASN A 418 19.83 1.64 21.09
N ILE A 419 18.70 1.71 20.41
CA ILE A 419 18.47 1.14 19.10
C ILE A 419 18.29 2.27 18.10
N GLU A 420 19.02 2.16 17.00
CA GLU A 420 18.84 3.02 15.83
C GLU A 420 18.05 2.26 14.79
N LEU A 421 16.99 2.89 14.30
CA LEU A 421 16.10 2.36 13.26
C LEU A 421 16.25 3.24 12.02
N HIS A 422 16.90 2.71 11.03
CA HIS A 422 17.20 3.40 9.77
C HIS A 422 16.24 2.99 8.67
N ARG A 423 15.90 3.92 7.79
CA ARG A 423 15.20 3.68 6.52
C ARG A 423 15.89 4.44 5.40
N LYS A 424 16.18 3.76 4.31
CA LYS A 424 16.74 4.43 3.12
C LYS A 424 15.63 5.16 2.37
N PRO A 425 15.86 6.40 1.91
CA PRO A 425 14.99 7.05 0.93
C PRO A 425 15.03 6.24 -0.37
N LEU A 426 13.87 6.05 -1.00
CA LEU A 426 13.75 5.25 -2.21
C LEU A 426 12.97 5.95 -3.30
N LYS A 427 13.32 5.70 -4.54
CA LYS A 427 12.67 6.15 -5.78
C LYS A 427 12.30 7.64 -5.77
N ARG A 428 11.14 7.99 -5.21
CA ARG A 428 10.63 9.37 -5.23
C ARG A 428 11.55 10.35 -4.49
N PHE A 429 12.29 9.88 -3.48
CA PHE A 429 13.15 10.68 -2.60
C PHE A 429 14.65 10.43 -2.80
N GLU A 430 15.02 9.49 -3.69
CA GLU A 430 16.40 9.33 -4.10
C GLU A 430 16.88 10.57 -4.85
N ASP A 431 18.12 10.93 -4.63
CA ASP A 431 18.78 12.07 -5.30
C ASP A 431 18.09 13.43 -5.05
N ILE A 432 17.20 13.55 -4.07
CA ILE A 432 16.56 14.80 -3.66
C ILE A 432 17.13 15.25 -2.32
N ASP A 433 17.66 16.48 -2.28
CA ASP A 433 18.08 17.09 -1.01
C ASP A 433 16.84 17.48 -0.19
N MET A 434 16.58 16.67 0.83
CA MET A 434 15.46 16.88 1.75
C MET A 434 15.81 17.70 2.98
N SER A 435 17.00 18.31 3.03
CA SER A 435 17.48 19.07 4.21
C SER A 435 16.65 20.31 4.52
N GLU A 436 16.03 20.92 3.51
CA GLU A 436 15.20 22.11 3.64
C GLU A 436 13.71 21.80 3.98
N SER A 437 13.34 20.53 4.06
CA SER A 437 11.97 20.11 4.37
C SER A 437 11.92 19.25 5.62
N ASP A 438 10.84 19.35 6.39
CA ASP A 438 10.55 18.48 7.53
C ASP A 438 9.61 17.36 7.10
N GLY A 439 9.78 16.12 7.61
CA GLY A 439 8.83 15.05 7.45
C GLY A 439 7.56 15.31 8.28
N ILE A 440 7.72 15.62 9.57
CA ILE A 440 6.64 16.01 10.47
C ILE A 440 7.00 17.30 11.21
N THR A 441 6.06 18.21 11.30
CA THR A 441 6.19 19.42 12.14
C THR A 441 5.08 19.43 13.20
N ILE A 442 5.44 19.48 14.49
CA ILE A 442 4.49 19.62 15.60
C ILE A 442 4.27 21.09 15.92
N ILE A 443 3.01 21.53 15.89
CA ILE A 443 2.62 22.92 16.13
C ILE A 443 1.67 22.97 17.34
N PRO A 444 2.09 23.56 18.48
CA PRO A 444 1.18 23.84 19.58
C PRO A 444 0.20 24.97 19.21
N SER A 445 -1.08 24.80 19.54
CA SER A 445 -2.12 25.82 19.34
C SER A 445 -2.89 26.09 20.62
N GLY A 446 -3.16 27.35 20.91
CA GLY A 446 -4.01 27.77 22.02
C GLY A 446 -5.49 27.50 21.74
N GLU A 447 -6.29 27.49 22.83
CA GLU A 447 -7.74 27.42 22.71
C GLU A 447 -8.25 28.65 21.92
N GLY A 448 -9.00 28.41 20.83
CA GLY A 448 -9.49 29.48 19.94
C GLY A 448 -8.50 29.95 18.85
N GLU A 449 -7.25 29.47 18.86
CA GLU A 449 -6.22 29.87 17.88
C GLU A 449 -6.08 28.91 16.68
N TYR A 450 -6.82 27.81 16.66
CA TYR A 450 -6.69 26.81 15.59
C TYR A 450 -6.88 27.36 14.19
N LEU A 451 -7.81 28.30 14.00
CA LEU A 451 -8.05 28.93 12.69
C LEU A 451 -6.79 29.69 12.21
N SER A 452 -6.21 30.54 13.05
CA SER A 452 -5.00 31.31 12.73
C SER A 452 -3.80 30.40 12.54
N THR A 453 -3.67 29.34 13.35
CA THR A 453 -2.60 28.35 13.26
C THR A 453 -2.65 27.59 11.92
N VAL A 454 -3.84 27.15 11.48
CA VAL A 454 -4.00 26.48 10.18
C VAL A 454 -3.68 27.42 9.03
N LEU A 455 -4.21 28.66 9.06
CA LEU A 455 -3.92 29.66 8.00
C LEU A 455 -2.42 30.00 7.95
N GLY A 456 -1.76 30.16 9.10
CA GLY A 456 -0.32 30.38 9.17
C GLY A 456 0.47 29.18 8.65
N THR A 457 -0.02 27.95 8.85
CA THR A 457 0.59 26.73 8.28
C THR A 457 0.46 26.71 6.75
N ILE A 458 -0.70 27.08 6.22
CA ILE A 458 -0.90 27.21 4.76
C ILE A 458 0.03 28.29 4.18
N ASP A 459 0.19 29.43 4.87
CA ASP A 459 1.14 30.49 4.44
C ASP A 459 2.57 29.94 4.37
N LYS A 460 3.01 29.19 5.39
CA LYS A 460 4.33 28.53 5.40
C LYS A 460 4.49 27.56 4.23
N ILE A 461 3.50 26.70 3.98
CA ILE A 461 3.51 25.76 2.85
C ILE A 461 3.67 26.53 1.53
N LYS A 462 2.89 27.59 1.31
CA LYS A 462 2.95 28.42 0.10
C LYS A 462 4.27 29.16 -0.07
N ALA A 463 4.84 29.64 1.01
CA ALA A 463 6.12 30.34 0.98
C ALA A 463 7.28 29.40 0.59
N CYS A 464 7.29 28.18 1.13
CA CYS A 464 8.29 27.17 0.81
C CYS A 464 8.05 26.47 -0.53
N ASN A 465 6.79 26.42 -1.02
CA ASN A 465 6.40 25.72 -2.24
C ASN A 465 5.53 26.63 -3.12
N PRO A 466 6.13 27.51 -3.93
CA PRO A 466 5.37 28.50 -4.73
C PRO A 466 4.39 27.90 -5.74
N THR A 467 4.62 26.65 -6.17
CA THR A 467 3.79 25.92 -7.14
C THR A 467 2.66 25.09 -6.50
N VAL A 468 2.48 25.20 -5.17
CA VAL A 468 1.46 24.44 -4.44
C VAL A 468 0.05 24.83 -4.88
N LEU A 469 -0.77 23.81 -5.15
CA LEU A 469 -2.17 23.94 -5.55
C LEU A 469 -3.12 23.61 -4.38
N PRO A 470 -4.40 24.01 -4.43
CA PRO A 470 -5.36 23.72 -3.38
C PRO A 470 -5.49 22.22 -3.06
N ASP A 471 -5.48 21.36 -4.08
CA ASP A 471 -5.61 19.89 -3.95
C ASP A 471 -4.34 19.20 -3.46
N ASP A 472 -3.24 19.93 -3.29
CA ASP A 472 -2.02 19.45 -2.63
C ASP A 472 -2.14 19.43 -1.09
N ILE A 473 -3.18 20.04 -0.51
CA ILE A 473 -3.31 20.18 0.94
C ILE A 473 -4.58 19.46 1.42
N GLY A 474 -4.39 18.55 2.39
CA GLY A 474 -5.46 17.93 3.15
C GLY A 474 -5.49 18.42 4.60
N ILE A 475 -6.63 18.90 5.10
CA ILE A 475 -6.85 19.24 6.50
C ILE A 475 -7.71 18.15 7.13
N ILE A 476 -7.19 17.49 8.17
CA ILE A 476 -7.82 16.31 8.75
C ILE A 476 -8.05 16.52 10.24
N PHE A 477 -9.31 16.43 10.66
CA PHE A 477 -9.69 16.47 12.06
C PHE A 477 -9.64 15.07 12.70
N MET A 478 -9.04 14.97 13.88
CA MET A 478 -9.01 13.74 14.66
C MET A 478 -10.39 13.40 15.23
N GLU A 479 -11.07 14.39 15.80
CA GLU A 479 -12.34 14.21 16.49
C GLU A 479 -13.53 14.66 15.63
N ASN A 480 -14.68 14.03 15.84
CA ASN A 480 -15.97 14.41 15.27
C ASN A 480 -16.79 15.18 16.30
N VAL A 481 -16.43 16.44 16.52
CA VAL A 481 -17.09 17.33 17.51
C VAL A 481 -17.58 18.62 16.83
N ASP A 482 -18.59 19.26 17.40
CA ASP A 482 -19.19 20.49 16.86
C ASP A 482 -18.16 21.62 16.66
N ALA A 483 -17.14 21.69 17.52
CA ALA A 483 -16.06 22.66 17.39
C ALA A 483 -15.30 22.50 16.07
N ASN A 484 -15.06 21.25 15.64
CA ASN A 484 -14.38 20.95 14.38
C ASN A 484 -15.25 21.29 13.16
N PHE A 485 -16.55 21.05 13.22
CA PHE A 485 -17.48 21.46 12.16
C PHE A 485 -17.54 22.98 11.99
N LYS A 486 -17.58 23.73 13.11
CA LYS A 486 -17.51 25.19 13.09
C LYS A 486 -16.16 25.69 12.56
N LEU A 487 -15.06 25.06 12.96
CA LEU A 487 -13.73 25.40 12.46
C LEU A 487 -13.63 25.14 10.94
N ALA A 488 -14.18 24.02 10.43
CA ALA A 488 -14.21 23.72 9.01
C ALA A 488 -14.97 24.78 8.20
N ALA A 489 -16.13 25.23 8.68
CA ALA A 489 -16.90 26.29 8.04
C ALA A 489 -16.14 27.64 8.02
N ASN A 490 -15.46 27.99 9.13
CA ASN A 490 -14.64 29.19 9.20
C ASN A 490 -13.42 29.09 8.26
N LEU A 491 -12.77 27.93 8.20
CA LEU A 491 -11.67 27.65 7.26
C LEU A 491 -12.14 27.79 5.81
N GLN A 492 -13.30 27.25 5.46
CA GLN A 492 -13.86 27.37 4.11
C GLN A 492 -14.02 28.82 3.69
N PHE A 493 -14.56 29.64 4.58
CA PHE A 493 -14.72 31.07 4.33
C PHE A 493 -13.37 31.79 4.23
N MET A 494 -12.49 31.64 5.22
CA MET A 494 -11.21 32.37 5.27
C MET A 494 -10.23 31.97 4.18
N ILE A 495 -10.19 30.68 3.81
CA ILE A 495 -9.34 30.19 2.70
C ILE A 495 -9.82 30.77 1.37
N LYS A 496 -11.14 30.87 1.17
CA LYS A 496 -11.70 31.49 -0.03
C LYS A 496 -11.34 32.97 -0.09
N GLU A 497 -11.51 33.70 1.00
CA GLU A 497 -11.20 35.13 1.09
C GLU A 497 -9.69 35.42 0.91
N LYS A 498 -8.84 34.65 1.60
CA LYS A 498 -7.40 34.93 1.65
C LYS A 498 -6.63 34.44 0.41
N TYR A 499 -6.96 33.25 -0.11
CA TYR A 499 -6.21 32.61 -1.18
C TYR A 499 -6.99 32.47 -2.49
N ASN A 500 -8.27 32.80 -2.49
CA ASN A 500 -9.21 32.53 -3.58
C ASN A 500 -9.31 31.02 -3.94
N TRP A 501 -9.03 30.16 -2.98
CA TRP A 501 -9.13 28.70 -3.14
C TRP A 501 -10.51 28.20 -2.74
N THR A 502 -11.01 27.20 -3.46
CA THR A 502 -12.24 26.48 -3.11
C THR A 502 -11.91 25.35 -2.14
N VAL A 503 -12.73 25.20 -1.10
CA VAL A 503 -12.60 24.14 -0.10
C VAL A 503 -13.69 23.09 -0.32
N ASN A 504 -13.32 21.82 -0.32
CA ASN A 504 -14.22 20.67 -0.35
C ASN A 504 -14.33 20.05 1.05
N ILE A 505 -15.51 20.09 1.63
CA ILE A 505 -15.80 19.44 2.92
C ILE A 505 -16.14 17.98 2.67
N GLY A 506 -15.14 17.08 2.83
CA GLY A 506 -15.23 15.67 2.45
C GLY A 506 -16.23 14.85 3.27
N TYR A 507 -16.51 15.18 4.54
CA TYR A 507 -17.53 14.48 5.32
C TYR A 507 -18.96 14.83 4.89
N GLU A 508 -19.19 15.95 4.18
CA GLU A 508 -20.47 16.33 3.59
C GLU A 508 -20.64 15.78 2.18
N THR A 509 -19.64 16.02 1.33
CA THR A 509 -19.70 15.66 -0.09
C THR A 509 -19.48 14.17 -0.36
N LYS A 510 -18.81 13.48 0.56
CA LYS A 510 -18.37 12.08 0.44
C LYS A 510 -17.47 11.82 -0.78
N GLU A 511 -16.80 12.85 -1.30
CA GLU A 511 -15.89 12.75 -2.43
C GLU A 511 -14.70 13.71 -2.29
N LYS A 512 -13.58 13.42 -3.00
CA LYS A 512 -12.46 14.35 -3.23
C LYS A 512 -12.65 15.03 -4.59
N LYS A 513 -12.82 16.36 -4.59
CA LYS A 513 -12.97 17.15 -5.81
C LYS A 513 -11.62 17.69 -6.26
N LYS A 514 -11.27 17.49 -7.54
CA LYS A 514 -10.04 18.00 -8.14
C LYS A 514 -10.00 19.54 -8.10
N GLY A 515 -8.81 20.10 -7.86
CA GLY A 515 -8.59 21.57 -7.82
C GLY A 515 -9.15 22.23 -6.54
N THR A 516 -9.46 21.47 -5.48
CA THR A 516 -9.99 22.00 -4.23
C THR A 516 -9.19 21.54 -3.03
N LEU A 517 -9.02 22.41 -2.02
CA LEU A 517 -8.44 22.05 -0.75
C LEU A 517 -9.42 21.13 0.00
N PHE A 518 -8.92 19.96 0.44
CA PHE A 518 -9.74 18.96 1.08
C PHE A 518 -9.75 19.13 2.61
N VAL A 519 -10.95 19.21 3.20
CA VAL A 519 -11.13 19.26 4.65
C VAL A 519 -12.04 18.12 5.08
N SER A 520 -11.59 17.26 5.99
CA SER A 520 -12.42 16.14 6.45
C SER A 520 -11.98 15.64 7.84
N ASN A 521 -12.56 14.53 8.27
CA ASN A 521 -12.19 13.83 9.49
C ASN A 521 -11.42 12.53 9.17
N ARG A 522 -10.84 11.93 10.23
CA ARG A 522 -10.03 10.70 10.12
C ARG A 522 -10.73 9.53 9.42
N ASN A 523 -12.07 9.43 9.55
CA ASN A 523 -12.83 8.32 9.00
C ASN A 523 -12.98 8.39 7.47
N ASN A 524 -12.83 9.57 6.90
CA ASN A 524 -13.09 9.86 5.49
C ASN A 524 -11.81 10.14 4.67
N VAL A 525 -10.64 9.89 5.24
CA VAL A 525 -9.35 10.19 4.58
C VAL A 525 -8.59 8.92 4.17
N LYS A 526 -9.09 7.74 4.56
CA LYS A 526 -8.46 6.46 4.18
C LYS A 526 -8.37 6.33 2.65
N GLY A 527 -7.21 5.88 2.17
CA GLY A 527 -6.92 5.72 0.74
C GLY A 527 -6.68 7.03 -0.03
N LEU A 528 -6.78 8.20 0.63
CA LEU A 528 -6.41 9.49 0.01
C LEU A 528 -4.95 9.84 0.34
N GLU A 529 -4.28 10.53 -0.60
CA GLU A 529 -2.91 11.00 -0.43
C GLU A 529 -2.79 12.47 -0.86
N PHE A 530 -1.90 13.20 -0.17
CA PHE A 530 -1.63 14.61 -0.41
C PHE A 530 -0.13 14.89 -0.25
N PRO A 531 0.45 15.87 -0.95
CA PRO A 531 1.80 16.37 -0.62
C PRO A 531 1.90 16.85 0.82
N PHE A 532 0.91 17.62 1.27
CA PHE A 532 0.87 18.20 2.61
C PHE A 532 -0.40 17.84 3.35
N VAL A 533 -0.27 17.43 4.61
CA VAL A 533 -1.41 17.16 5.47
C VAL A 533 -1.31 18.00 6.76
N ILE A 534 -2.41 18.66 7.12
CA ILE A 534 -2.55 19.37 8.38
C ILE A 534 -3.50 18.57 9.27
N CYS A 535 -2.95 17.83 10.21
CA CYS A 535 -3.69 17.05 11.19
C CYS A 535 -4.03 17.91 12.41
N ILE A 536 -5.30 18.01 12.76
CA ILE A 536 -5.78 18.82 13.88
C ILE A 536 -6.35 17.92 14.97
N MET A 537 -5.79 18.04 16.16
CA MET A 537 -6.25 17.37 17.37
C MET A 537 -6.56 18.43 18.43
N GLN A 538 -7.78 18.42 18.97
CA GLN A 538 -8.20 19.38 19.99
C GLN A 538 -8.13 18.78 21.41
N ASN A 539 -8.11 17.46 21.53
CA ASN A 539 -7.97 16.76 22.78
C ASN A 539 -6.53 16.38 23.09
N VAL A 540 -6.27 16.06 24.35
CA VAL A 540 -4.96 15.57 24.80
C VAL A 540 -4.63 14.23 24.12
N LEU A 541 -3.41 14.10 23.67
CA LEU A 541 -2.89 12.85 23.15
C LEU A 541 -2.85 11.80 24.27
N THR A 542 -3.70 10.80 24.17
CA THR A 542 -3.81 9.72 25.15
C THR A 542 -3.03 8.49 24.72
N ASP A 543 -2.89 7.51 25.61
CA ASP A 543 -2.27 6.21 25.35
C ASP A 543 -3.25 5.19 24.75
N ASP A 544 -4.38 5.66 24.24
CA ASP A 544 -5.36 4.83 23.55
C ASP A 544 -4.85 4.41 22.17
N PHE A 545 -4.80 3.08 21.92
CA PHE A 545 -4.30 2.52 20.67
C PHE A 545 -5.09 2.99 19.45
N SER A 546 -6.41 3.14 19.56
CA SER A 546 -7.25 3.60 18.45
C SER A 546 -6.92 5.04 18.07
N ILE A 547 -6.63 5.89 19.07
CA ILE A 547 -6.19 7.28 18.87
C ILE A 547 -4.82 7.28 18.21
N ARG A 548 -3.86 6.51 18.73
CA ARG A 548 -2.49 6.42 18.19
C ARG A 548 -2.45 5.86 16.78
N ASN A 549 -3.21 4.82 16.49
CA ASN A 549 -3.36 4.27 15.12
C ASN A 549 -3.99 5.30 14.17
N SER A 550 -4.99 6.04 14.65
CA SER A 550 -5.61 7.11 13.87
C SER A 550 -4.63 8.22 13.52
N ILE A 551 -3.74 8.61 14.46
CA ILE A 551 -2.69 9.62 14.21
C ILE A 551 -1.70 9.09 13.16
N TYR A 552 -1.23 7.86 13.32
CA TYR A 552 -0.38 7.21 12.31
C TYR A 552 -1.06 7.27 10.93
N MET A 553 -2.29 6.81 10.83
CA MET A 553 -3.03 6.78 9.59
C MET A 553 -3.21 8.18 8.98
N MET A 554 -3.46 9.22 9.79
CA MET A 554 -3.60 10.61 9.31
C MET A 554 -2.27 11.19 8.82
N LEU A 555 -1.19 11.03 9.59
CA LEU A 555 0.13 11.55 9.24
C LEU A 555 0.68 10.90 7.96
N THR A 556 0.43 9.61 7.79
CA THR A 556 0.86 8.86 6.59
C THR A 556 0.02 9.12 5.34
N ARG A 557 -0.99 9.99 5.40
CA ARG A 557 -1.67 10.53 4.20
C ARG A 557 -0.83 11.57 3.47
N SER A 558 0.20 12.11 4.11
CA SER A 558 1.18 12.97 3.44
C SER A 558 2.30 12.14 2.83
N PHE A 559 2.68 12.50 1.62
CA PHE A 559 3.90 11.94 1.05
C PHE A 559 5.11 12.88 1.16
N LEU A 560 4.93 14.15 1.52
CA LEU A 560 6.03 15.11 1.72
C LEU A 560 6.09 15.57 3.18
N THR A 561 5.17 16.42 3.62
CA THR A 561 5.21 16.97 5.00
C THR A 561 3.87 16.84 5.70
N SER A 562 3.87 16.35 6.93
CA SER A 562 2.72 16.34 7.84
C SER A 562 2.89 17.38 8.94
N TYR A 563 1.87 18.21 9.13
CA TYR A 563 1.76 19.17 10.23
C TYR A 563 0.79 18.62 11.27
N LEU A 564 1.26 18.40 12.49
CA LEU A 564 0.43 17.95 13.61
C LEU A 564 0.17 19.11 14.57
N ILE A 565 -1.06 19.63 14.55
CA ILE A 565 -1.49 20.70 15.44
C ILE A 565 -2.09 20.09 16.69
N LEU A 566 -1.49 20.37 17.86
CA LEU A 566 -1.87 19.87 19.17
C LEU A 566 -2.21 21.02 20.12
N PRO A 567 -3.05 20.79 21.17
CA PRO A 567 -3.31 21.79 22.19
C PRO A 567 -2.01 22.25 22.88
N SER A 568 -1.86 23.54 23.08
CA SER A 568 -0.76 24.09 23.89
C SER A 568 -0.88 23.63 25.35
N GLY A 569 0.24 23.25 25.99
CA GLY A 569 0.27 22.79 27.38
C GLY A 569 0.08 21.29 27.58
N VAL A 570 -0.01 20.49 26.50
CA VAL A 570 0.05 19.03 26.57
C VAL A 570 1.47 18.59 26.96
N LYS A 571 1.60 17.90 28.10
CA LYS A 571 2.90 17.42 28.61
C LYS A 571 3.70 16.60 27.60
N ASN A 572 3.02 15.94 26.68
CA ASN A 572 3.64 15.07 25.69
C ASN A 572 4.39 15.84 24.59
N ILE A 573 4.04 17.11 24.31
CA ILE A 573 4.69 17.92 23.28
C ILE A 573 6.17 18.12 23.62
N GLU A 574 6.52 18.32 24.90
CA GLU A 574 7.90 18.52 25.35
C GLU A 574 8.79 17.29 25.07
N LYS A 575 8.23 16.09 24.97
CA LYS A 575 8.94 14.86 24.63
C LYS A 575 8.88 14.54 23.14
N LEU A 576 7.72 14.72 22.53
CA LEU A 576 7.49 14.39 21.11
C LEU A 576 8.27 15.32 20.18
N LYS A 577 8.23 16.63 20.43
CA LYS A 577 8.82 17.62 19.52
C LYS A 577 10.34 17.44 19.34
N PRO A 578 11.16 17.28 20.39
CA PRO A 578 12.59 17.04 20.23
C PRO A 578 12.90 15.74 19.48
N GLY A 579 12.11 14.65 19.72
CA GLY A 579 12.26 13.40 19.01
C GLY A 579 11.97 13.50 17.52
N ILE A 580 10.91 14.22 17.14
CA ILE A 580 10.56 14.48 15.74
C ILE A 580 11.61 15.39 15.07
N GLU A 581 12.06 16.43 15.74
CA GLU A 581 13.13 17.31 15.24
C GLU A 581 14.45 16.56 15.03
N PHE A 582 14.75 15.57 15.90
CA PHE A 582 15.88 14.67 15.72
C PHE A 582 15.74 13.84 14.44
N VAL A 583 14.59 13.21 14.23
CA VAL A 583 14.30 12.42 13.02
C VAL A 583 14.40 13.26 11.76
N ASN A 584 13.83 14.47 11.76
CA ASN A 584 13.93 15.39 10.62
C ASN A 584 15.38 15.73 10.26
N ARG A 585 16.22 15.95 11.27
CA ARG A 585 17.62 16.37 11.08
C ARG A 585 18.56 15.19 10.78
N LYS A 586 18.35 14.05 11.44
CA LYS A 586 19.27 12.89 11.38
C LYS A 586 18.87 11.83 10.38
N GLY A 587 17.57 11.75 10.03
CA GLY A 587 17.06 10.77 9.08
C GLY A 587 16.92 9.35 9.63
N PHE A 588 16.99 9.16 10.95
CA PHE A 588 16.74 7.88 11.62
C PHE A 588 16.10 8.08 12.99
N LEU A 589 15.50 7.01 13.54
CA LEU A 589 14.98 6.98 14.91
C LEU A 589 16.08 6.48 15.86
N GLU A 590 16.30 7.18 16.96
CA GLU A 590 17.11 6.71 18.07
C GLU A 590 16.26 6.64 19.33
N VAL A 591 16.12 5.45 19.91
CA VAL A 591 15.28 5.20 21.08
C VAL A 591 15.94 4.19 22.02
N GLU A 592 15.68 4.30 23.31
CA GLU A 592 16.13 3.32 24.29
C GLU A 592 15.34 2.01 24.12
N GLU A 593 16.04 0.89 23.97
CA GLU A 593 15.41 -0.43 23.86
C GLU A 593 14.80 -0.83 25.20
N PRO A 594 13.51 -1.24 25.27
CA PRO A 594 12.91 -1.69 26.52
C PRO A 594 13.58 -2.95 27.02
N SER A 595 13.70 -3.09 28.33
CA SER A 595 14.16 -4.33 28.96
C SER A 595 13.23 -5.51 28.61
N ASP A 596 13.73 -6.74 28.70
CA ASP A 596 12.92 -7.94 28.40
C ASP A 596 11.64 -8.02 29.24
N LYS A 597 11.72 -7.55 30.52
CA LYS A 597 10.53 -7.47 31.38
C LYS A 597 9.50 -6.45 30.88
N GLU A 598 9.95 -5.34 30.34
CA GLU A 598 9.06 -4.33 29.74
C GLU A 598 8.48 -4.81 28.42
N LYS A 599 9.27 -5.48 27.57
CA LYS A 599 8.79 -6.10 26.34
C LYS A 599 7.66 -7.10 26.61
N VAL A 600 7.81 -7.96 27.63
CA VAL A 600 6.75 -8.89 28.04
C VAL A 600 5.52 -8.15 28.57
N LYS A 601 5.70 -7.07 29.36
CA LYS A 601 4.55 -6.26 29.82
C LYS A 601 3.81 -5.60 28.66
N LEU A 602 4.54 -5.05 27.67
CA LEU A 602 3.96 -4.44 26.50
C LEU A 602 3.16 -5.47 25.69
N ALA A 603 3.73 -6.65 25.43
CA ALA A 603 3.04 -7.74 24.72
C ALA A 603 1.77 -8.18 25.45
N ASN A 604 1.84 -8.39 26.78
CA ASN A 604 0.67 -8.78 27.59
C ASN A 604 -0.40 -7.69 27.64
N ALA A 605 -0.03 -6.41 27.67
CA ALA A 605 -0.97 -5.31 27.64
C ALA A 605 -1.75 -5.27 26.30
N ILE A 606 -1.09 -5.59 25.19
CA ILE A 606 -1.72 -5.69 23.88
C ILE A 606 -2.73 -6.85 23.85
N ILE A 607 -2.37 -8.03 24.31
CA ILE A 607 -3.26 -9.20 24.37
C ILE A 607 -4.51 -8.87 25.21
N LYS A 608 -4.36 -8.24 26.37
CA LYS A 608 -5.49 -7.81 27.19
C LYS A 608 -6.41 -6.81 26.48
N ARG A 609 -5.86 -5.83 25.77
CA ARG A 609 -6.63 -4.80 25.06
C ARG A 609 -7.31 -5.34 23.80
N THR A 610 -6.68 -6.23 23.06
CA THR A 610 -7.29 -6.91 21.90
C THR A 610 -8.49 -7.74 22.32
N ASN A 611 -8.42 -8.39 23.49
CA ASN A 611 -9.54 -9.14 24.06
C ASN A 611 -10.71 -8.26 24.50
N LEU A 612 -10.48 -7.00 24.88
CA LEU A 612 -11.54 -6.03 25.22
C LEU A 612 -12.37 -5.59 23.99
N HIS A 613 -11.84 -5.74 22.79
CA HIS A 613 -12.53 -5.41 21.53
C HIS A 613 -13.08 -6.63 20.78
N LYS A 614 -12.76 -7.86 21.22
CA LYS A 614 -13.35 -9.07 20.64
C LYS A 614 -14.80 -9.18 21.07
N SER A 615 -15.67 -9.54 20.14
CA SER A 615 -17.06 -9.86 20.50
C SER A 615 -17.10 -11.09 21.42
N LEU A 616 -18.12 -11.18 22.27
CA LEU A 616 -18.35 -12.36 23.10
C LEU A 616 -18.40 -13.66 22.23
N PHE A 617 -18.91 -13.52 21.02
CA PHE A 617 -18.95 -14.63 20.06
C PHE A 617 -17.53 -15.07 19.63
N ASP A 618 -16.67 -14.11 19.23
CA ASP A 618 -15.31 -14.41 18.77
C ASP A 618 -14.45 -15.00 19.89
N MET A 619 -14.58 -14.48 21.11
CA MET A 619 -13.89 -15.05 22.28
C MET A 619 -14.38 -16.48 22.60
N THR A 620 -15.69 -16.73 22.47
CA THR A 620 -16.27 -18.05 22.69
C THR A 620 -15.78 -19.05 21.64
N GLU A 621 -15.73 -18.67 20.35
CA GLU A 621 -15.22 -19.51 19.26
C GLU A 621 -13.74 -19.86 19.48
N GLU A 622 -12.91 -18.87 19.80
CA GLU A 622 -11.48 -19.05 20.04
C GLU A 622 -11.22 -20.02 21.21
N ILE A 623 -11.92 -19.82 22.32
CA ILE A 623 -11.81 -20.71 23.49
C ILE A 623 -12.27 -22.14 23.12
N MET A 624 -13.37 -22.29 22.39
CA MET A 624 -13.83 -23.60 21.95
C MET A 624 -12.83 -24.31 21.03
N ASP A 625 -12.12 -23.55 20.18
CA ASP A 625 -11.05 -24.08 19.33
C ASP A 625 -9.84 -24.53 20.18
N GLU A 626 -9.43 -23.74 21.17
CA GLU A 626 -8.32 -24.04 22.07
C GLU A 626 -8.55 -25.29 22.92
N ILE A 627 -9.78 -25.48 23.41
CA ILE A 627 -10.16 -26.66 24.22
C ILE A 627 -10.65 -27.85 23.38
N GLY A 628 -10.66 -27.72 22.04
CA GLY A 628 -10.91 -28.82 21.12
C GLY A 628 -12.40 -29.22 20.95
N VAL A 629 -13.35 -28.31 21.12
CA VAL A 629 -14.77 -28.58 20.89
C VAL A 629 -15.06 -28.65 19.39
N THR A 630 -15.18 -29.88 18.86
CA THR A 630 -15.36 -30.11 17.42
C THR A 630 -16.82 -30.33 17.01
N LYS A 631 -17.69 -30.81 17.94
CA LYS A 631 -19.09 -31.11 17.62
C LYS A 631 -19.91 -29.84 17.43
N ARG A 632 -20.51 -29.66 16.26
CA ARG A 632 -21.27 -28.47 15.85
C ARG A 632 -22.46 -28.17 16.80
N GLU A 633 -23.12 -29.20 17.27
CA GLU A 633 -24.25 -29.07 18.21
C GLU A 633 -23.77 -28.50 19.56
N ASN A 634 -22.67 -29.01 20.09
CA ASN A 634 -22.09 -28.51 21.35
C ASN A 634 -21.65 -27.02 21.22
N ARG A 635 -21.01 -26.64 20.11
CA ARG A 635 -20.63 -25.25 19.84
C ARG A 635 -21.85 -24.33 19.84
N LYS A 636 -22.95 -24.75 19.20
CA LYS A 636 -24.20 -23.97 19.17
C LYS A 636 -24.78 -23.77 20.57
N ILE A 637 -24.84 -24.82 21.38
CA ILE A 637 -25.35 -24.79 22.76
C ILE A 637 -24.47 -23.85 23.60
N ILE A 638 -23.15 -23.96 23.51
CA ILE A 638 -22.21 -23.09 24.23
C ILE A 638 -22.41 -21.63 23.86
N HIS A 639 -22.60 -21.29 22.59
CA HIS A 639 -22.92 -19.93 22.17
C HIS A 639 -24.23 -19.40 22.74
N GLU A 640 -25.27 -20.22 22.81
CA GLU A 640 -26.54 -19.82 23.41
C GLU A 640 -26.39 -19.61 24.93
N MET A 641 -25.63 -20.46 25.60
CA MET A 641 -25.36 -20.35 27.04
C MET A 641 -24.48 -19.12 27.38
N THR A 642 -23.43 -18.88 26.64
CA THR A 642 -22.55 -17.72 26.83
C THR A 642 -23.30 -16.41 26.57
N ARG A 643 -24.16 -16.34 25.55
CA ARG A 643 -25.05 -15.20 25.30
C ARG A 643 -26.04 -14.93 26.44
N ALA A 644 -26.54 -15.99 27.07
CA ALA A 644 -27.50 -15.85 28.17
C ALA A 644 -26.84 -15.39 29.48
N MET A 645 -25.59 -15.77 29.72
CA MET A 645 -24.89 -15.55 30.98
C MET A 645 -24.02 -14.29 31.00
N PHE A 646 -23.49 -13.84 29.86
CA PHE A 646 -22.50 -12.79 29.81
C PHE A 646 -22.95 -11.56 29.01
N ASN A 647 -22.69 -10.36 29.57
CA ASN A 647 -22.85 -9.10 28.88
C ASN A 647 -21.56 -8.69 28.17
N LYS A 648 -21.57 -7.56 27.42
CA LYS A 648 -20.50 -7.09 26.52
C LYS A 648 -19.07 -6.96 27.10
N GLU A 649 -18.91 -6.90 28.41
CA GLU A 649 -17.61 -6.78 29.08
C GLU A 649 -17.37 -8.05 29.91
N VAL A 650 -16.77 -9.06 29.28
CA VAL A 650 -16.45 -10.31 29.93
C VAL A 650 -14.94 -10.51 29.99
N ASP A 651 -14.47 -10.86 31.17
CA ASP A 651 -13.12 -11.35 31.39
C ASP A 651 -12.95 -12.71 30.70
N ARG A 652 -11.92 -12.85 29.84
CA ARG A 652 -11.64 -14.07 29.09
C ARG A 652 -11.49 -15.28 30.01
N ASP A 653 -10.80 -15.11 31.14
CA ASP A 653 -10.54 -16.21 32.07
C ASP A 653 -11.83 -16.78 32.66
N LYS A 654 -12.82 -15.91 32.96
CA LYS A 654 -14.14 -16.34 33.43
C LYS A 654 -14.98 -17.00 32.33
N LEU A 655 -14.84 -16.52 31.10
CA LEU A 655 -15.51 -17.12 29.96
C LEU A 655 -14.95 -18.51 29.65
N GLU A 656 -13.64 -18.68 29.73
CA GLU A 656 -12.94 -19.94 29.54
C GLU A 656 -13.34 -20.97 30.60
N GLU A 657 -13.32 -20.61 31.89
CA GLU A 657 -13.78 -21.46 32.99
C GLU A 657 -15.24 -21.91 32.80
N PHE A 658 -16.11 -20.98 32.36
CA PHE A 658 -17.49 -21.30 32.09
C PHE A 658 -17.64 -22.29 30.91
N ILE A 659 -16.91 -22.09 29.81
CA ILE A 659 -16.97 -22.97 28.65
C ILE A 659 -16.40 -24.35 28.97
N GLN A 660 -15.26 -24.45 29.67
CA GLN A 660 -14.65 -25.72 30.10
C GLN A 660 -15.59 -26.51 30.99
N THR A 661 -16.25 -25.85 31.95
CA THR A 661 -17.20 -26.49 32.88
C THR A 661 -18.39 -27.07 32.12
N ASN A 662 -18.97 -26.31 31.17
CA ASN A 662 -20.13 -26.76 30.41
C ASN A 662 -19.79 -27.85 29.37
N CYS A 663 -18.58 -27.79 28.75
CA CYS A 663 -18.09 -28.84 27.87
C CYS A 663 -17.94 -30.18 28.62
N SER A 664 -17.40 -30.14 29.83
CA SER A 664 -17.22 -31.33 30.67
C SER A 664 -18.59 -32.01 31.05
N MET A 665 -19.66 -31.20 31.14
CA MET A 665 -21.00 -31.68 31.41
C MET A 665 -21.72 -32.27 30.16
N MET A 666 -21.29 -31.80 28.96
CA MET A 666 -21.87 -32.26 27.68
C MET A 666 -21.22 -33.58 27.17
N GLU A 667 -20.05 -33.93 27.70
CA GLU A 667 -19.36 -35.18 27.36
C GLU A 667 -19.74 -36.36 28.29
N GLN A 668 -20.47 -36.10 29.37
CA GLN A 668 -21.10 -37.10 30.22
C GLN A 668 -22.53 -37.42 29.73
#